data_a9fe29ab25e9d1b5fba89838b2b40c5f
#
_entry.id   a9fe29ab25e9d1b5fba89838b2b40c5f
#
_cell.length_a   1.000
_cell.length_b   1.000
_cell.length_c   1.000
_cell.angle_alpha   90.00
_cell.angle_beta   90.00
_cell.angle_gamma   90.00
#
_symmetry.space_group_name_H-M   'P 1'
#
loop_
_entity.id
_entity.type
_entity.pdbx_description
1 polymer ?
#
loop_
_entity_poly.entity_id
_entity_poly.type
_entity_poly.pdbx_seq_one_letter_code
_entity_poly.pdbx_strand_id
1 'polypeptide(L)'
;YSKIVKKINSLEEGLKALSDDDLKARTEEFRKRYTEGETLEELLPEAFAVAREASVRTLHLRPFDVQLIGGMVLHDGNIAEMRTGEGKTLMSTLPAYLNAISSDGVHIVTVNEYLAQRDADWMRPIYEFLGLTVGVSRSGQTTEEKRAAYASDITYATNNELGFDYLRDNLAFALQDKSQRKLNFAIVDEVDSILIDEARTPLIISGPAESSTDLYAQINKLIPKLEAQEETEEPTNYEIKANRVVLVDRNDQEYSLDDAVSLAEQNDADLVLVDGGETPSKCRLLPRGDYTLDLKAKQAHVTEEGHQKVEALMARAGLLKEGDSLYDVGNIRLLHHLNAALRAHSIYQRDVDYILKDGEVVIVDEFTGRTMPGRRWGDGLHQAVEAKEGVSIRQENQTVASITFQNYFRLYNNLSGMTGTADTEAFEFQSIYGLEVVVIPTHKPMIRDDQPDLVYLTEKDKFEAIVEDIVDCSERGQPVLVGTTSIEASELLSEFLSKKKIKHEVLNAKQHEREALIVQNAGRPGAITIATNMAGRGTDIVLGGSFDADLARAGEGADEAALHEKWQERHNQVLDAGGLHIVGTERHESRRIDNQLRGRSGRQGDPGSSRFYLSMEDTLMRIFGDPERTKNLLSRAGMREGEAIESRLLTRQIERAQRKVEAHNFDIRKNLLEYDAVSYTHLTLPTITE
;
A
#
# COMPACT_ATOMS: atom_id res chain seq x y z
N TYR A 1 -27.07 -16.13 9.67
CA TYR A 1 -27.51 -14.73 9.68
C TYR A 1 -28.96 -14.55 9.20
N SER A 2 -29.44 -15.28 8.18
CA SER A 2 -30.77 -15.07 7.59
C SER A 2 -31.95 -15.18 8.58
N LYS A 3 -31.84 -15.99 9.64
CA LYS A 3 -32.86 -16.06 10.71
C LYS A 3 -32.91 -14.79 11.53
N ILE A 4 -31.74 -14.21 11.83
CA ILE A 4 -31.61 -12.98 12.60
C ILE A 4 -32.12 -11.79 11.77
N VAL A 5 -31.79 -11.74 10.46
CA VAL A 5 -32.34 -10.71 9.54
C VAL A 5 -33.87 -10.73 9.53
N LYS A 6 -34.49 -11.91 9.46
CA LYS A 6 -35.97 -12.03 9.57
C LYS A 6 -36.49 -11.49 10.89
N LYS A 7 -35.80 -11.74 12.02
CA LYS A 7 -36.18 -11.20 13.33
C LYS A 7 -36.05 -9.67 13.34
N ILE A 8 -34.95 -9.11 12.83
CA ILE A 8 -34.76 -7.66 12.69
C ILE A 8 -35.88 -7.04 11.85
N ASN A 9 -36.20 -7.64 10.70
CA ASN A 9 -37.28 -7.15 9.83
C ASN A 9 -38.65 -7.19 10.50
N SER A 10 -38.91 -8.18 11.35
CA SER A 10 -40.18 -8.26 12.09
C SER A 10 -40.37 -7.18 13.16
N LEU A 11 -39.29 -6.56 13.63
CA LEU A 11 -39.32 -5.47 14.62
C LEU A 11 -39.55 -4.09 13.96
N GLU A 12 -39.35 -3.96 12.67
CA GLU A 12 -39.33 -2.67 11.94
C GLU A 12 -40.61 -1.86 12.12
N GLU A 13 -41.79 -2.51 11.93
CA GLU A 13 -43.07 -1.80 12.02
C GLU A 13 -43.37 -1.29 13.46
N GLY A 14 -42.95 -2.07 14.48
CA GLY A 14 -43.08 -1.66 15.87
C GLY A 14 -42.21 -0.44 16.21
N LEU A 15 -40.99 -0.38 15.64
CA LEU A 15 -40.05 0.74 15.85
C LEU A 15 -40.47 2.00 15.10
N LYS A 16 -41.02 1.88 13.90
CA LYS A 16 -41.60 3.02 13.16
C LYS A 16 -42.71 3.74 13.93
N ALA A 17 -43.46 3.01 14.74
CA ALA A 17 -44.55 3.57 15.55
C ALA A 17 -44.07 4.33 16.80
N LEU A 18 -42.80 4.16 17.22
CA LEU A 18 -42.25 4.86 18.37
C LEU A 18 -42.00 6.34 18.12
N SER A 19 -42.12 7.16 19.15
CA SER A 19 -41.62 8.53 19.13
C SER A 19 -40.08 8.57 19.06
N ASP A 20 -39.52 9.71 18.69
CA ASP A 20 -38.06 9.89 18.71
C ASP A 20 -37.47 9.69 20.11
N ASP A 21 -38.17 10.19 21.15
CA ASP A 21 -37.70 10.05 22.52
C ASP A 21 -37.76 8.59 23.00
N ASP A 22 -38.79 7.82 22.61
CA ASP A 22 -38.89 6.40 22.95
C ASP A 22 -37.79 5.58 22.21
N LEU A 23 -37.47 5.96 20.98
CA LEU A 23 -36.41 5.30 20.23
C LEU A 23 -35.01 5.58 20.84
N LYS A 24 -34.74 6.83 21.22
CA LYS A 24 -33.52 7.23 21.95
C LYS A 24 -33.36 6.50 23.27
N ALA A 25 -34.47 6.33 24.03
CA ALA A 25 -34.46 5.65 25.32
C ALA A 25 -34.03 4.18 25.22
N ARG A 26 -34.11 3.55 24.03
CA ARG A 26 -33.67 2.17 23.83
C ARG A 26 -32.19 1.96 24.14
N THR A 27 -31.34 2.94 23.88
CA THR A 27 -29.90 2.82 24.17
C THR A 27 -29.63 2.63 25.66
N GLU A 28 -30.31 3.42 26.52
CA GLU A 28 -30.17 3.28 27.98
C GLU A 28 -30.81 1.98 28.48
N GLU A 29 -31.91 1.53 27.87
CA GLU A 29 -32.49 0.22 28.15
C GLU A 29 -31.50 -0.91 27.83
N PHE A 30 -30.84 -0.88 26.66
CA PHE A 30 -29.84 -1.87 26.28
C PHE A 30 -28.60 -1.84 27.19
N ARG A 31 -28.11 -0.66 27.58
CA ARG A 31 -27.02 -0.52 28.55
C ARG A 31 -27.38 -1.15 29.90
N LYS A 32 -28.61 -0.95 30.36
CA LYS A 32 -29.08 -1.55 31.59
C LYS A 32 -29.15 -3.07 31.47
N ARG A 33 -29.79 -3.62 30.44
CA ARG A 33 -29.90 -5.06 30.18
C ARG A 33 -28.51 -5.71 30.10
N TYR A 34 -27.55 -5.07 29.40
CA TYR A 34 -26.16 -5.51 29.31
C TYR A 34 -25.49 -5.54 30.70
N THR A 35 -25.69 -4.52 31.52
CA THR A 35 -25.16 -4.47 32.90
C THR A 35 -25.80 -5.54 33.81
N GLU A 36 -27.04 -5.91 33.53
CA GLU A 36 -27.77 -6.98 34.22
C GLU A 36 -27.34 -8.38 33.73
N GLY A 37 -26.49 -8.49 32.74
CA GLY A 37 -25.86 -9.74 32.28
C GLY A 37 -26.36 -10.30 30.94
N GLU A 38 -27.21 -9.56 30.21
CA GLU A 38 -27.59 -9.94 28.85
C GLU A 38 -26.41 -9.68 27.89
N THR A 39 -26.18 -10.59 26.96
CA THR A 39 -25.03 -10.48 26.01
C THR A 39 -25.35 -9.57 24.85
N LEU A 40 -24.30 -9.06 24.19
CA LEU A 40 -24.46 -8.26 22.96
C LEU A 40 -25.12 -9.06 21.82
N GLU A 41 -24.86 -10.36 21.73
CA GLU A 41 -25.49 -11.27 20.76
C GLU A 41 -27.01 -11.39 20.99
N GLU A 42 -27.46 -11.39 22.23
CA GLU A 42 -28.90 -11.42 22.58
C GLU A 42 -29.55 -10.09 22.21
N LEU A 43 -28.87 -8.96 22.45
CA LEU A 43 -29.35 -7.61 22.14
C LEU A 43 -29.29 -7.30 20.64
N LEU A 44 -28.42 -7.98 19.86
CA LEU A 44 -28.12 -7.67 18.46
C LEU A 44 -29.38 -7.47 17.57
N PRO A 45 -30.41 -8.34 17.60
CA PRO A 45 -31.56 -8.15 16.70
C PRO A 45 -32.32 -6.85 16.97
N GLU A 46 -32.48 -6.49 18.24
CA GLU A 46 -33.17 -5.27 18.66
C GLU A 46 -32.30 -4.03 18.38
N ALA A 47 -31.02 -4.07 18.73
CA ALA A 47 -30.08 -2.98 18.52
C ALA A 47 -29.90 -2.66 17.01
N PHE A 48 -29.77 -3.66 16.16
CA PHE A 48 -29.70 -3.45 14.72
C PHE A 48 -30.98 -2.86 14.12
N ALA A 49 -32.15 -3.31 14.63
CA ALA A 49 -33.43 -2.74 14.22
C ALA A 49 -33.56 -1.27 14.62
N VAL A 50 -33.13 -0.91 15.86
CA VAL A 50 -33.10 0.47 16.36
C VAL A 50 -32.14 1.35 15.54
N ALA A 51 -30.91 0.88 15.30
CA ALA A 51 -29.94 1.63 14.50
C ALA A 51 -30.41 1.83 13.05
N ARG A 52 -31.06 0.83 12.46
CA ARG A 52 -31.67 0.95 11.12
C ARG A 52 -32.77 1.99 11.09
N GLU A 53 -33.66 2.03 12.05
CA GLU A 53 -34.73 3.03 12.14
C GLU A 53 -34.16 4.43 12.38
N ALA A 54 -33.14 4.57 13.24
CA ALA A 54 -32.43 5.83 13.45
C ALA A 54 -31.81 6.36 12.16
N SER A 55 -31.20 5.49 11.37
CA SER A 55 -30.63 5.83 10.07
C SER A 55 -31.71 6.35 9.07
N VAL A 56 -32.88 5.73 9.07
CA VAL A 56 -34.01 6.19 8.23
C VAL A 56 -34.46 7.59 8.66
N ARG A 57 -34.57 7.85 9.98
CA ARG A 57 -35.06 9.14 10.49
C ARG A 57 -34.05 10.28 10.30
N THR A 58 -32.76 9.98 10.41
CA THR A 58 -31.71 11.00 10.38
C THR A 58 -31.12 11.24 9.00
N LEU A 59 -30.86 10.19 8.24
CA LEU A 59 -30.18 10.26 6.94
C LEU A 59 -31.09 9.88 5.76
N HIS A 60 -32.32 9.43 6.02
CA HIS A 60 -33.24 8.89 5.01
C HIS A 60 -32.67 7.67 4.28
N LEU A 61 -31.73 6.95 4.91
CA LEU A 61 -31.09 5.76 4.40
C LEU A 61 -31.53 4.52 5.18
N ARG A 62 -32.16 3.56 4.51
CA ARG A 62 -32.53 2.28 5.12
C ARG A 62 -31.50 1.22 4.79
N PRO A 63 -30.71 0.73 5.77
CA PRO A 63 -29.80 -0.39 5.55
C PRO A 63 -30.50 -1.60 4.96
N PHE A 64 -29.92 -2.17 3.90
CA PHE A 64 -30.42 -3.38 3.24
C PHE A 64 -30.13 -4.63 4.06
N ASP A 65 -30.82 -5.72 3.76
CA ASP A 65 -30.63 -7.00 4.46
C ASP A 65 -29.18 -7.51 4.32
N VAL A 66 -28.52 -7.30 3.17
CA VAL A 66 -27.12 -7.64 2.96
C VAL A 66 -26.18 -6.82 3.86
N GLN A 67 -26.52 -5.57 4.18
CA GLN A 67 -25.77 -4.74 5.12
C GLN A 67 -25.99 -5.19 6.55
N LEU A 68 -27.19 -5.68 6.93
CA LEU A 68 -27.37 -6.33 8.23
C LEU A 68 -26.50 -7.57 8.39
N ILE A 69 -26.36 -8.39 7.32
CA ILE A 69 -25.46 -9.55 7.32
C ILE A 69 -24.02 -9.10 7.51
N GLY A 70 -23.56 -8.11 6.73
CA GLY A 70 -22.21 -7.56 6.85
C GLY A 70 -21.94 -7.01 8.25
N GLY A 71 -22.88 -6.29 8.85
CA GLY A 71 -22.78 -5.79 10.22
C GLY A 71 -22.65 -6.91 11.26
N MET A 72 -23.36 -8.02 11.10
CA MET A 72 -23.20 -9.21 11.96
C MET A 72 -21.83 -9.86 11.80
N VAL A 73 -21.32 -9.97 10.56
CA VAL A 73 -19.96 -10.49 10.30
C VAL A 73 -18.90 -9.64 10.99
N LEU A 74 -19.05 -8.31 10.98
CA LEU A 74 -18.13 -7.40 11.69
C LEU A 74 -18.25 -7.59 13.22
N HIS A 75 -19.45 -7.75 13.75
CA HIS A 75 -19.64 -7.99 15.19
C HIS A 75 -18.99 -9.30 15.65
N ASP A 76 -19.06 -10.35 14.82
CA ASP A 76 -18.45 -11.65 15.07
C ASP A 76 -16.90 -11.63 14.97
N GLY A 77 -16.27 -10.46 14.73
CA GLY A 77 -14.82 -10.34 14.64
C GLY A 77 -14.24 -10.92 13.35
N ASN A 78 -14.91 -10.70 12.22
CA ASN A 78 -14.51 -11.20 10.91
C ASN A 78 -14.42 -10.07 9.87
N ILE A 79 -13.97 -10.39 8.67
CA ILE A 79 -13.92 -9.47 7.54
C ILE A 79 -15.18 -9.63 6.69
N ALA A 80 -15.93 -8.54 6.57
CA ALA A 80 -17.03 -8.45 5.62
C ALA A 80 -16.48 -7.98 4.27
N GLU A 81 -16.32 -8.90 3.31
CA GLU A 81 -16.05 -8.51 1.93
C GLU A 81 -17.35 -8.09 1.26
N MET A 82 -17.51 -6.78 1.13
CA MET A 82 -18.65 -6.16 0.46
C MET A 82 -18.15 -5.26 -0.66
N ARG A 83 -18.66 -5.48 -1.86
CA ARG A 83 -18.21 -4.75 -3.06
C ARG A 83 -18.28 -3.24 -2.86
N THR A 84 -17.38 -2.53 -3.52
CA THR A 84 -17.36 -1.06 -3.48
C THR A 84 -18.69 -0.50 -3.99
N GLY A 85 -19.22 0.53 -3.32
CA GLY A 85 -20.52 1.12 -3.64
C GLY A 85 -21.72 0.47 -2.93
N GLU A 86 -21.56 -0.65 -2.20
CA GLU A 86 -22.66 -1.33 -1.48
C GLU A 86 -22.95 -0.70 -0.09
N GLY A 87 -22.35 0.44 0.25
CA GLY A 87 -22.65 1.18 1.49
C GLY A 87 -22.00 0.62 2.74
N LYS A 88 -20.70 0.26 2.67
CA LYS A 88 -19.92 -0.22 3.83
C LYS A 88 -19.92 0.76 5.00
N THR A 89 -19.80 2.06 4.75
CA THR A 89 -19.80 3.11 5.78
C THR A 89 -21.10 3.09 6.58
N LEU A 90 -22.26 2.94 5.92
CA LEU A 90 -23.55 2.81 6.59
C LEU A 90 -23.66 1.48 7.35
N MET A 91 -23.19 0.39 6.74
CA MET A 91 -23.18 -0.95 7.35
C MET A 91 -22.41 -0.95 8.68
N SER A 92 -21.26 -0.27 8.74
CA SER A 92 -20.42 -0.23 9.94
C SER A 92 -21.08 0.43 11.15
N THR A 93 -22.12 1.26 10.93
CA THR A 93 -22.86 1.90 12.02
C THR A 93 -23.61 0.90 12.90
N LEU A 94 -24.05 -0.22 12.34
CA LEU A 94 -24.83 -1.25 13.04
C LEU A 94 -24.00 -1.95 14.13
N PRO A 95 -22.86 -2.57 13.83
CA PRO A 95 -22.00 -3.17 14.85
C PRO A 95 -21.33 -2.12 15.74
N ALA A 96 -21.05 -0.91 15.25
CA ALA A 96 -20.52 0.17 16.07
C ALA A 96 -21.50 0.57 17.16
N TYR A 97 -22.76 0.76 16.83
CA TYR A 97 -23.82 1.03 17.81
C TYR A 97 -23.94 -0.09 18.85
N LEU A 98 -24.05 -1.33 18.41
CA LEU A 98 -24.20 -2.50 19.31
C LEU A 98 -23.02 -2.59 20.28
N ASN A 99 -21.80 -2.50 19.80
CA ASN A 99 -20.61 -2.63 20.66
C ASN A 99 -20.37 -1.41 21.54
N ALA A 100 -20.87 -0.23 21.17
CA ALA A 100 -20.83 0.98 22.00
C ALA A 100 -21.74 0.89 23.24
N ILE A 101 -22.71 -0.04 23.26
CA ILE A 101 -23.56 -0.31 24.43
C ILE A 101 -22.73 -0.73 25.67
N SER A 102 -21.62 -1.45 25.45
CA SER A 102 -20.70 -1.84 26.53
C SER A 102 -20.02 -0.66 27.24
N SER A 103 -19.98 0.50 26.61
CA SER A 103 -19.22 1.70 27.04
C SER A 103 -17.70 1.53 27.07
N ASP A 104 -17.16 0.44 26.52
CA ASP A 104 -15.71 0.18 26.41
C ASP A 104 -15.04 0.90 25.23
N GLY A 105 -15.83 1.49 24.34
CA GLY A 105 -15.39 2.23 23.16
C GLY A 105 -15.21 1.38 21.91
N VAL A 106 -15.53 2.02 20.79
CA VAL A 106 -15.41 1.46 19.43
C VAL A 106 -14.51 2.35 18.60
N HIS A 107 -13.52 1.78 17.94
CA HIS A 107 -12.67 2.49 16.99
C HIS A 107 -13.07 2.12 15.55
N ILE A 108 -13.32 3.14 14.72
CA ILE A 108 -13.50 2.98 13.27
C ILE A 108 -12.25 3.53 12.61
N VAL A 109 -11.51 2.63 11.94
CA VAL A 109 -10.18 2.90 11.41
C VAL A 109 -10.27 3.13 9.92
N THR A 110 -9.70 4.24 9.44
CA THR A 110 -9.68 4.62 8.02
C THR A 110 -8.25 4.83 7.52
N VAL A 111 -8.07 4.87 6.20
CA VAL A 111 -6.75 5.00 5.56
C VAL A 111 -6.19 6.44 5.56
N ASN A 112 -7.00 7.45 5.81
CA ASN A 112 -6.56 8.84 5.88
C ASN A 112 -7.50 9.71 6.73
N GLU A 113 -7.00 10.87 7.17
CA GLU A 113 -7.73 11.81 8.04
C GLU A 113 -8.97 12.40 7.39
N TYR A 114 -8.93 12.64 6.07
CA TYR A 114 -10.09 13.15 5.35
C TYR A 114 -11.27 12.19 5.43
N LEU A 115 -11.04 10.90 5.21
CA LEU A 115 -12.08 9.87 5.32
C LEU A 115 -12.56 9.72 6.77
N ALA A 116 -11.65 9.76 7.75
CA ALA A 116 -12.01 9.69 9.16
C ALA A 116 -12.98 10.82 9.54
N GLN A 117 -12.68 12.06 9.14
CA GLN A 117 -13.53 13.20 9.42
C GLN A 117 -14.85 13.14 8.62
N ARG A 118 -14.79 12.87 7.31
CA ARG A 118 -15.96 12.79 6.44
C ARG A 118 -16.97 11.74 6.94
N ASP A 119 -16.48 10.54 7.23
CA ASP A 119 -17.35 9.43 7.61
C ASP A 119 -17.90 9.61 9.03
N ALA A 120 -17.10 10.19 9.93
CA ALA A 120 -17.58 10.59 11.24
C ALA A 120 -18.72 11.61 11.13
N ASP A 121 -18.53 12.69 10.35
CA ASP A 121 -19.52 13.75 10.22
C ASP A 121 -20.79 13.26 9.52
N TRP A 122 -20.64 12.37 8.53
CA TRP A 122 -21.78 11.80 7.81
C TRP A 122 -22.60 10.85 8.68
N MET A 123 -21.97 9.99 9.48
CA MET A 123 -22.66 9.00 10.32
C MET A 123 -23.04 9.55 11.71
N ARG A 124 -22.44 10.65 12.14
CA ARG A 124 -22.70 11.33 13.42
C ARG A 124 -24.19 11.50 13.75
N PRO A 125 -25.06 11.93 12.81
CA PRO A 125 -26.48 12.10 13.12
C PRO A 125 -27.18 10.84 13.63
N ILE A 126 -26.76 9.64 13.17
CA ILE A 126 -27.32 8.38 13.62
C ILE A 126 -26.93 8.14 15.10
N TYR A 127 -25.65 8.29 15.41
CA TYR A 127 -25.11 8.01 16.73
C TYR A 127 -25.62 9.00 17.79
N GLU A 128 -25.58 10.29 17.47
CA GLU A 128 -26.06 11.34 18.38
C GLU A 128 -27.58 11.25 18.60
N PHE A 129 -28.34 10.90 17.56
CA PHE A 129 -29.77 10.61 17.71
C PHE A 129 -30.03 9.50 18.73
N LEU A 130 -29.16 8.47 18.75
CA LEU A 130 -29.25 7.36 19.70
C LEU A 130 -28.55 7.64 21.05
N GLY A 131 -28.08 8.86 21.29
CA GLY A 131 -27.47 9.29 22.53
C GLY A 131 -26.00 8.87 22.71
N LEU A 132 -25.31 8.50 21.62
CA LEU A 132 -23.91 8.18 21.65
C LEU A 132 -23.03 9.38 21.25
N THR A 133 -21.81 9.41 21.78
CA THR A 133 -20.80 10.43 21.47
C THR A 133 -19.86 9.96 20.38
N VAL A 134 -19.44 10.90 19.50
CA VAL A 134 -18.51 10.61 18.38
C VAL A 134 -17.31 11.54 18.45
N GLY A 135 -16.12 10.95 18.54
CA GLY A 135 -14.84 11.63 18.48
C GLY A 135 -14.07 11.35 17.19
N VAL A 136 -13.17 12.25 16.82
CA VAL A 136 -12.22 12.05 15.70
C VAL A 136 -10.82 12.37 16.22
N SER A 137 -9.92 11.38 16.16
CA SER A 137 -8.50 11.58 16.46
C SER A 137 -7.73 11.90 15.18
N ARG A 138 -7.00 13.02 15.20
CA ARG A 138 -6.25 13.56 14.05
C ARG A 138 -4.84 13.98 14.45
N SER A 139 -3.98 14.07 13.47
CA SER A 139 -2.65 14.64 13.64
C SER A 139 -2.71 16.11 14.12
N GLY A 140 -1.74 16.51 14.93
CA GLY A 140 -1.64 17.87 15.44
C GLY A 140 -2.57 18.23 16.60
N GLN A 141 -3.47 17.35 17.04
CA GLN A 141 -4.26 17.57 18.25
C GLN A 141 -3.40 17.47 19.52
N THR A 142 -3.78 18.22 20.54
CA THR A 142 -3.20 18.12 21.89
C THR A 142 -3.59 16.79 22.56
N THR A 143 -2.84 16.38 23.58
CA THR A 143 -3.16 15.16 24.36
C THR A 143 -4.57 15.22 24.97
N GLU A 144 -5.01 16.42 25.41
CA GLU A 144 -6.35 16.61 25.98
C GLU A 144 -7.43 16.43 24.94
N GLU A 145 -7.26 17.00 23.73
CA GLU A 145 -8.21 16.83 22.62
C GLU A 145 -8.30 15.36 22.18
N LYS A 146 -7.13 14.69 22.07
CA LYS A 146 -7.10 13.25 21.76
C LYS A 146 -7.79 12.41 22.84
N ARG A 147 -7.52 12.71 24.11
CA ARG A 147 -8.19 12.02 25.23
C ARG A 147 -9.70 12.21 25.17
N ALA A 148 -10.18 13.41 24.86
CA ALA A 148 -11.61 13.67 24.69
C ALA A 148 -12.18 12.87 23.50
N ALA A 149 -11.45 12.78 22.38
CA ALA A 149 -11.86 11.99 21.24
C ALA A 149 -11.93 10.49 21.57
N TYR A 150 -10.92 9.94 22.27
CA TYR A 150 -10.91 8.53 22.69
C TYR A 150 -11.89 8.22 23.83
N ALA A 151 -12.32 9.22 24.60
CA ALA A 151 -13.36 9.05 25.61
C ALA A 151 -14.77 8.91 25.01
N SER A 152 -14.97 9.26 23.76
CA SER A 152 -16.25 9.09 23.05
C SER A 152 -16.64 7.61 22.91
N ASP A 153 -17.94 7.33 22.77
CA ASP A 153 -18.41 5.96 22.55
C ASP A 153 -17.88 5.37 21.25
N ILE A 154 -17.75 6.21 20.22
CA ILE A 154 -17.22 5.84 18.90
C ILE A 154 -16.13 6.85 18.52
N THR A 155 -14.94 6.35 18.16
CA THR A 155 -13.82 7.18 17.74
C THR A 155 -13.38 6.79 16.33
N TYR A 156 -13.39 7.77 15.44
CA TYR A 156 -12.82 7.65 14.10
C TYR A 156 -11.35 8.09 14.11
N ALA A 157 -10.46 7.32 13.51
CA ALA A 157 -9.05 7.65 13.42
C ALA A 157 -8.38 6.94 12.25
N THR A 158 -7.17 7.37 11.88
CA THR A 158 -6.34 6.60 10.97
C THR A 158 -5.56 5.52 11.71
N ASN A 159 -5.18 4.47 10.99
CA ASN A 159 -4.29 3.42 11.51
C ASN A 159 -2.98 4.00 12.08
N ASN A 160 -2.40 4.99 11.39
CA ASN A 160 -1.17 5.66 11.82
C ASN A 160 -1.36 6.40 13.16
N GLU A 161 -2.41 7.22 13.28
CA GLU A 161 -2.67 7.97 14.53
C GLU A 161 -2.90 7.04 15.71
N LEU A 162 -3.71 5.99 15.52
CA LEU A 162 -3.94 5.00 16.56
C LEU A 162 -2.65 4.33 17.04
N GLY A 163 -1.80 3.91 16.12
CA GLY A 163 -0.55 3.26 16.45
C GLY A 163 0.48 4.21 17.08
N PHE A 164 0.60 5.44 16.58
CA PHE A 164 1.49 6.44 17.18
C PHE A 164 1.00 6.90 18.56
N ASP A 165 -0.31 7.05 18.75
CA ASP A 165 -0.86 7.38 20.08
C ASP A 165 -0.62 6.24 21.06
N TYR A 166 -0.74 4.98 20.62
CA TYR A 166 -0.37 3.83 21.44
C TYR A 166 1.11 3.85 21.85
N LEU A 167 2.02 4.15 20.92
CA LEU A 167 3.44 4.26 21.26
C LEU A 167 3.70 5.42 22.24
N ARG A 168 3.06 6.59 22.04
CA ARG A 168 3.18 7.73 22.94
C ARG A 168 2.67 7.39 24.34
N ASP A 169 1.53 6.71 24.43
CA ASP A 169 0.92 6.28 25.68
C ASP A 169 1.81 5.30 26.46
N ASN A 170 2.57 4.45 25.75
CA ASN A 170 3.55 3.55 26.36
C ASN A 170 4.87 4.25 26.77
N LEU A 171 5.12 5.44 26.28
CA LEU A 171 6.24 6.30 26.71
C LEU A 171 5.81 7.27 27.83
N ALA A 172 4.53 7.35 28.19
CA ALA A 172 4.01 8.25 29.20
C ALA A 172 4.48 7.85 30.61
N PHE A 173 4.92 8.84 31.40
CA PHE A 173 5.36 8.62 32.79
C PHE A 173 4.22 8.55 33.79
N ALA A 174 3.04 9.09 33.46
CA ALA A 174 1.87 9.09 34.32
C ALA A 174 0.62 8.68 33.57
N LEU A 175 -0.34 8.05 34.25
CA LEU A 175 -1.60 7.61 33.66
C LEU A 175 -2.40 8.77 33.07
N GLN A 176 -2.32 9.95 33.65
CA GLN A 176 -2.98 11.16 33.17
C GLN A 176 -2.41 11.68 31.83
N ASP A 177 -1.23 11.19 31.41
CA ASP A 177 -0.62 11.57 30.15
C ASP A 177 -1.02 10.65 28.99
N LYS A 178 -1.72 9.55 29.30
CA LYS A 178 -2.26 8.64 28.29
C LYS A 178 -3.51 9.22 27.64
N SER A 179 -3.61 9.04 26.33
CA SER A 179 -4.75 9.48 25.52
C SER A 179 -5.77 8.37 25.26
N GLN A 180 -5.31 7.15 24.97
CA GLN A 180 -6.17 6.03 24.63
C GLN A 180 -6.75 5.33 25.87
N ARG A 181 -7.92 4.74 25.68
CA ARG A 181 -8.54 3.79 26.61
C ARG A 181 -8.13 2.35 26.27
N LYS A 182 -8.77 1.39 26.89
CA LYS A 182 -8.67 -0.03 26.52
C LYS A 182 -9.03 -0.23 25.05
N LEU A 183 -8.22 -1.02 24.32
CA LEU A 183 -8.47 -1.40 22.93
C LEU A 183 -9.51 -2.52 22.91
N ASN A 184 -10.79 -2.13 22.80
CA ASN A 184 -11.92 -3.06 22.91
C ASN A 184 -12.34 -3.59 21.54
N PHE A 185 -12.99 -2.78 20.71
CA PHE A 185 -13.48 -3.18 19.40
C PHE A 185 -12.98 -2.25 18.31
N ALA A 186 -12.43 -2.82 17.24
CA ALA A 186 -12.04 -2.07 16.05
C ALA A 186 -12.73 -2.58 14.79
N ILE A 187 -13.25 -1.65 14.01
CA ILE A 187 -13.74 -1.89 12.64
C ILE A 187 -12.75 -1.20 11.68
N VAL A 188 -12.02 -1.97 10.92
CA VAL A 188 -11.02 -1.46 9.98
C VAL A 188 -11.65 -1.34 8.60
N ASP A 189 -11.84 -0.10 8.12
CA ASP A 189 -12.27 0.15 6.74
C ASP A 189 -11.09 0.05 5.77
N GLU A 190 -11.35 -0.49 4.57
CA GLU A 190 -10.31 -0.85 3.61
C GLU A 190 -9.21 -1.71 4.27
N VAL A 191 -9.65 -2.75 4.98
CA VAL A 191 -8.79 -3.61 5.83
C VAL A 191 -7.61 -4.21 5.08
N ASP A 192 -7.75 -4.49 3.81
CA ASP A 192 -6.69 -4.98 2.93
C ASP A 192 -5.58 -3.91 2.68
N SER A 193 -5.92 -2.63 2.62
CA SER A 193 -4.92 -1.57 2.57
C SER A 193 -4.13 -1.49 3.85
N ILE A 194 -4.82 -1.47 4.98
CA ILE A 194 -4.21 -1.23 6.28
C ILE A 194 -3.43 -2.45 6.77
N LEU A 195 -4.02 -3.65 6.71
CA LEU A 195 -3.43 -4.85 7.29
C LEU A 195 -2.53 -5.63 6.32
N ILE A 196 -2.55 -5.32 5.02
CA ILE A 196 -1.70 -5.95 4.00
C ILE A 196 -0.71 -4.96 3.41
N ASP A 197 -1.19 -3.88 2.74
CA ASP A 197 -0.30 -2.97 2.00
C ASP A 197 0.60 -2.14 2.93
N GLU A 198 0.02 -1.50 3.95
CA GLU A 198 0.74 -0.64 4.89
C GLU A 198 1.48 -1.44 5.97
N ALA A 199 1.12 -2.71 6.18
CA ALA A 199 1.73 -3.57 7.19
C ALA A 199 3.12 -4.12 6.80
N ARG A 200 3.80 -3.47 5.86
CA ARG A 200 5.18 -3.81 5.42
C ARG A 200 6.25 -3.09 6.24
N THR A 201 5.89 -2.04 6.96
CA THR A 201 6.82 -1.24 7.77
C THR A 201 6.25 -1.01 9.16
N PRO A 202 7.09 -1.07 10.23
CA PRO A 202 6.64 -0.75 11.56
C PRO A 202 6.44 0.76 11.73
N LEU A 203 5.63 1.13 12.72
CA LEU A 203 5.57 2.49 13.25
C LEU A 203 6.74 2.70 14.20
N ILE A 204 7.46 3.80 14.05
CA ILE A 204 8.68 4.07 14.82
C ILE A 204 8.61 5.49 15.38
N ILE A 205 8.82 5.63 16.68
CA ILE A 205 9.14 6.91 17.32
C ILE A 205 10.65 6.93 17.55
N SER A 206 11.31 7.95 17.04
CA SER A 206 12.75 8.15 17.21
C SER A 206 13.03 9.46 17.94
N GLY A 207 14.10 9.46 18.72
CA GLY A 207 14.63 10.61 19.41
C GLY A 207 16.07 10.93 18.99
N PRO A 208 16.58 12.13 19.28
CA PRO A 208 17.95 12.49 18.92
C PRO A 208 18.95 11.59 19.64
N ALA A 209 19.87 11.00 18.87
CA ALA A 209 21.03 10.30 19.42
C ALA A 209 22.19 11.28 19.64
N GLU A 210 23.10 10.95 20.54
CA GLU A 210 24.38 11.63 20.62
C GLU A 210 25.15 11.44 19.31
N SER A 211 25.29 12.50 18.51
CA SER A 211 25.72 12.36 17.12
C SER A 211 27.11 12.93 16.86
N SER A 212 27.77 12.27 15.93
CA SER A 212 28.95 12.73 15.22
C SER A 212 28.64 13.09 13.78
N THR A 213 27.88 14.16 13.54
CA THR A 213 27.58 14.65 12.18
C THR A 213 28.84 14.89 11.36
N ASP A 214 29.95 15.27 12.01
CA ASP A 214 31.24 15.49 11.34
C ASP A 214 31.83 14.21 10.73
N LEU A 215 31.58 13.04 11.32
CA LEU A 215 32.09 11.76 10.78
C LEU A 215 31.46 11.42 9.43
N TYR A 216 30.17 11.67 9.24
CA TYR A 216 29.51 11.46 7.94
C TYR A 216 30.15 12.30 6.85
N ALA A 217 30.43 13.58 7.11
CA ALA A 217 31.08 14.49 6.16
C ALA A 217 32.53 14.08 5.85
N GLN A 218 33.26 13.55 6.83
CA GLN A 218 34.64 13.11 6.63
C GLN A 218 34.71 11.80 5.84
N ILE A 219 33.92 10.82 6.21
CA ILE A 219 33.88 9.50 5.55
C ILE A 219 33.33 9.64 4.11
N ASN A 220 32.33 10.48 3.89
CA ASN A 220 31.80 10.78 2.56
C ASN A 220 32.88 11.14 1.53
N LYS A 221 33.96 11.82 1.94
CA LYS A 221 35.09 12.19 1.05
C LYS A 221 36.01 11.03 0.68
N LEU A 222 35.90 9.90 1.40
CA LEU A 222 36.74 8.73 1.16
C LEU A 222 36.10 7.79 0.13
N ILE A 223 34.76 7.68 0.11
CA ILE A 223 34.03 6.75 -0.73
C ILE A 223 34.34 6.89 -2.23
N PRO A 224 34.42 8.10 -2.84
CA PRO A 224 34.75 8.22 -4.26
C PRO A 224 36.15 7.73 -4.65
N LYS A 225 36.98 7.31 -3.69
CA LYS A 225 38.31 6.75 -3.92
C LYS A 225 38.31 5.22 -3.96
N LEU A 226 37.15 4.61 -3.69
CA LEU A 226 36.93 3.18 -3.73
C LEU A 226 36.29 2.78 -5.07
N GLU A 227 36.66 1.64 -5.58
CA GLU A 227 36.20 1.09 -6.85
C GLU A 227 35.28 -0.11 -6.60
N ALA A 228 34.10 -0.12 -7.27
CA ALA A 228 33.20 -1.24 -7.24
C ALA A 228 33.78 -2.40 -8.03
N GLN A 229 33.60 -3.63 -7.54
CA GLN A 229 33.84 -4.82 -8.34
C GLN A 229 32.77 -4.90 -9.45
N GLU A 230 33.18 -5.19 -10.69
CA GLU A 230 32.21 -5.42 -11.77
C GLU A 230 31.29 -6.59 -11.43
N GLU A 231 29.97 -6.37 -11.57
CA GLU A 231 28.99 -7.46 -11.44
C GLU A 231 29.14 -8.43 -12.62
N THR A 232 29.23 -9.70 -12.32
CA THR A 232 29.10 -10.77 -13.32
C THR A 232 27.82 -11.54 -13.01
N GLU A 233 26.96 -11.76 -14.03
CA GLU A 233 25.77 -12.63 -13.90
C GLU A 233 26.16 -14.10 -13.69
N GLU A 234 27.42 -14.45 -13.83
CA GLU A 234 27.97 -15.79 -13.67
C GLU A 234 28.56 -15.98 -12.26
N PRO A 235 28.30 -17.13 -11.63
CA PRO A 235 28.77 -17.40 -10.27
C PRO A 235 30.31 -17.47 -10.22
N THR A 236 30.92 -16.60 -9.39
CA THR A 236 32.38 -16.54 -9.13
C THR A 236 32.95 -17.77 -8.41
N ASN A 237 32.11 -18.74 -7.98
CA ASN A 237 32.45 -19.94 -7.25
C ASN A 237 32.21 -21.22 -8.06
N TYR A 238 32.46 -21.22 -9.36
CA TYR A 238 32.43 -22.49 -10.12
C TYR A 238 33.74 -23.27 -9.89
N GLU A 239 33.62 -24.52 -9.40
CA GLU A 239 34.69 -25.48 -9.55
C GLU A 239 34.96 -25.71 -11.05
N ILE A 240 35.96 -25.05 -11.60
CA ILE A 240 36.39 -25.24 -12.99
C ILE A 240 37.00 -26.66 -13.03
N LYS A 241 36.24 -27.59 -13.59
CA LYS A 241 36.68 -29.00 -13.68
C LYS A 241 37.64 -29.28 -14.84
N ALA A 242 38.06 -28.26 -15.57
CA ALA A 242 38.93 -28.36 -16.70
C ALA A 242 40.40 -28.21 -16.28
N ASN A 243 41.29 -29.10 -16.77
CA ASN A 243 42.74 -28.97 -16.52
C ASN A 243 43.39 -27.79 -17.31
N ARG A 244 42.69 -27.24 -18.26
CA ARG A 244 43.16 -26.12 -19.14
C ARG A 244 42.03 -25.15 -19.40
N VAL A 245 42.37 -23.87 -19.47
CA VAL A 245 41.44 -22.74 -19.72
C VAL A 245 42.00 -21.78 -20.75
N VAL A 246 41.15 -21.09 -21.48
CA VAL A 246 41.50 -20.03 -22.41
C VAL A 246 41.15 -18.69 -21.80
N LEU A 247 42.09 -17.78 -21.65
CA LEU A 247 41.86 -16.44 -21.16
C LEU A 247 41.45 -15.48 -22.30
N VAL A 248 40.19 -15.10 -22.33
CA VAL A 248 39.61 -14.20 -23.35
C VAL A 248 40.32 -12.84 -23.33
N ASP A 249 40.65 -12.33 -22.13
CA ASP A 249 41.31 -11.02 -21.93
C ASP A 249 42.80 -11.04 -22.37
N ARG A 250 43.36 -12.19 -22.71
CA ARG A 250 44.72 -12.37 -23.15
C ARG A 250 44.80 -12.95 -24.57
N ASN A 251 43.96 -12.44 -25.48
CA ASN A 251 43.91 -12.86 -26.89
C ASN A 251 43.67 -14.38 -27.06
N ASP A 252 42.77 -14.94 -26.29
CA ASP A 252 42.41 -16.37 -26.30
C ASP A 252 43.61 -17.31 -26.09
N GLN A 253 44.57 -16.88 -25.28
CA GLN A 253 45.71 -17.72 -24.94
C GLN A 253 45.31 -18.83 -23.94
N GLU A 254 45.83 -20.03 -24.21
CA GLU A 254 45.57 -21.22 -23.39
C GLU A 254 46.57 -21.32 -22.25
N TYR A 255 46.05 -21.59 -21.02
CA TYR A 255 46.82 -21.79 -19.80
C TYR A 255 46.45 -23.11 -19.13
N SER A 256 47.32 -23.66 -18.27
CA SER A 256 46.86 -24.64 -17.25
C SER A 256 45.98 -23.91 -16.25
N LEU A 257 45.10 -24.65 -15.58
CA LEU A 257 44.21 -23.99 -14.55
C LEU A 257 45.06 -23.36 -13.44
N ASP A 258 46.11 -24.04 -12.99
CA ASP A 258 47.01 -23.56 -11.93
C ASP A 258 47.75 -22.27 -12.35
N ASP A 259 48.23 -22.21 -13.62
CA ASP A 259 48.90 -21.02 -14.14
C ASP A 259 47.91 -19.87 -14.31
N ALA A 260 46.65 -20.13 -14.73
CA ALA A 260 45.62 -19.13 -14.84
C ALA A 260 45.17 -18.54 -13.48
N VAL A 261 45.06 -19.40 -12.46
CA VAL A 261 44.78 -18.98 -11.06
C VAL A 261 45.94 -18.15 -10.51
N SER A 262 47.20 -18.63 -10.72
CA SER A 262 48.39 -17.88 -10.30
C SER A 262 48.50 -16.52 -11.02
N LEU A 263 48.08 -16.45 -12.29
CA LEU A 263 48.05 -15.21 -13.03
C LEU A 263 46.93 -14.28 -12.55
N ALA A 264 45.76 -14.80 -12.16
CA ALA A 264 44.69 -14.04 -11.55
C ALA A 264 45.14 -13.41 -10.22
N GLU A 265 45.74 -14.18 -9.33
CA GLU A 265 46.32 -13.70 -8.08
C GLU A 265 47.39 -12.62 -8.28
N GLN A 266 48.32 -12.81 -9.25
CA GLN A 266 49.34 -11.82 -9.57
C GLN A 266 48.75 -10.46 -10.11
N ASN A 267 47.59 -10.48 -10.69
CA ASN A 267 46.93 -9.30 -11.24
C ASN A 267 45.81 -8.77 -10.32
N ASP A 268 45.71 -9.27 -9.09
CA ASP A 268 44.65 -8.91 -8.15
C ASP A 268 43.24 -9.04 -8.77
N ALA A 269 42.99 -10.21 -9.34
CA ALA A 269 41.77 -10.53 -10.09
C ALA A 269 41.23 -11.91 -9.72
N ASP A 270 39.94 -12.11 -9.94
CA ASP A 270 39.31 -13.42 -9.87
C ASP A 270 39.24 -14.07 -11.26
N LEU A 271 39.39 -15.38 -11.33
CA LEU A 271 39.20 -16.14 -12.56
C LEU A 271 37.72 -16.49 -12.71
N VAL A 272 37.05 -15.95 -13.73
CA VAL A 272 35.62 -16.14 -13.99
C VAL A 272 35.41 -16.98 -15.24
N LEU A 273 34.52 -17.98 -15.14
CA LEU A 273 34.15 -18.83 -16.27
C LEU A 273 33.15 -18.12 -17.17
N VAL A 274 33.54 -17.82 -18.42
CA VAL A 274 32.70 -17.14 -19.41
C VAL A 274 31.88 -18.15 -20.22
N ASP A 275 32.48 -19.29 -20.57
CA ASP A 275 31.81 -20.37 -21.29
C ASP A 275 32.37 -21.75 -20.88
N GLY A 276 31.52 -22.53 -20.21
CA GLY A 276 31.82 -23.87 -19.75
C GLY A 276 31.46 -24.99 -20.74
N GLY A 277 30.86 -24.64 -21.88
CA GLY A 277 30.44 -25.61 -22.92
C GLY A 277 31.53 -26.00 -23.90
N GLU A 278 32.64 -25.26 -23.96
CA GLU A 278 33.81 -25.52 -24.84
C GLU A 278 34.93 -26.22 -24.05
N THR A 279 35.73 -26.94 -24.77
CA THR A 279 36.97 -27.56 -24.21
C THR A 279 38.17 -27.12 -25.06
N PRO A 280 39.09 -26.31 -24.50
CA PRO A 280 39.20 -25.80 -23.12
C PRO A 280 38.18 -24.71 -22.82
N SER A 281 37.71 -24.62 -21.54
CA SER A 281 36.75 -23.65 -21.05
C SER A 281 37.29 -22.21 -21.18
N LYS A 282 36.45 -21.27 -21.60
CA LYS A 282 36.82 -19.86 -21.70
C LYS A 282 36.65 -19.15 -20.37
N CYS A 283 37.69 -18.47 -19.91
CA CYS A 283 37.70 -17.69 -18.69
C CYS A 283 38.17 -16.27 -18.94
N ARG A 284 37.83 -15.34 -18.04
CA ARG A 284 38.39 -13.98 -18.02
C ARG A 284 38.94 -13.64 -16.64
N LEU A 285 39.85 -12.67 -16.60
CA LEU A 285 40.33 -12.10 -15.34
C LEU A 285 39.44 -10.90 -14.98
N LEU A 286 38.77 -10.98 -13.83
CA LEU A 286 37.96 -9.91 -13.30
C LEU A 286 38.75 -9.18 -12.20
N PRO A 287 39.13 -7.90 -12.36
CA PRO A 287 39.82 -7.16 -11.31
C PRO A 287 39.00 -7.16 -10.04
N ARG A 288 39.65 -7.41 -8.90
CA ARG A 288 39.01 -7.30 -7.59
C ARG A 288 38.74 -5.86 -7.27
N GLY A 289 37.49 -5.55 -6.95
CA GLY A 289 37.09 -4.22 -6.52
C GLY A 289 37.23 -4.05 -4.99
N ASP A 290 37.21 -2.83 -4.54
CA ASP A 290 37.24 -2.51 -3.11
C ASP A 290 35.94 -2.92 -2.39
N TYR A 291 34.84 -3.06 -3.12
CA TYR A 291 33.54 -3.49 -2.59
C TYR A 291 32.66 -4.15 -3.64
N THR A 292 31.75 -5.00 -3.17
CA THR A 292 30.72 -5.67 -3.98
C THR A 292 29.35 -5.09 -3.69
N LEU A 293 28.46 -5.18 -4.68
CA LEU A 293 27.08 -4.69 -4.58
C LEU A 293 26.10 -5.86 -4.62
N ASP A 294 25.11 -5.85 -3.74
CA ASP A 294 23.90 -6.64 -3.83
C ASP A 294 22.70 -5.68 -4.05
N LEU A 295 22.37 -5.47 -5.31
CA LEU A 295 21.28 -4.55 -5.69
C LEU A 295 19.90 -5.07 -5.23
N LYS A 296 19.73 -6.39 -5.10
CA LYS A 296 18.46 -6.99 -4.65
C LYS A 296 18.24 -6.77 -3.15
N ALA A 297 19.28 -6.99 -2.36
CA ALA A 297 19.24 -6.74 -0.91
C ALA A 297 19.50 -5.27 -0.55
N LYS A 298 19.83 -4.40 -1.50
CA LYS A 298 20.27 -3.00 -1.31
C LYS A 298 21.41 -2.91 -0.28
N GLN A 299 22.42 -3.76 -0.44
CA GLN A 299 23.62 -3.84 0.42
C GLN A 299 24.88 -3.66 -0.39
N ALA A 300 25.92 -3.14 0.27
CA ALA A 300 27.25 -3.02 -0.28
C ALA A 300 28.24 -3.59 0.77
N HIS A 301 29.13 -4.45 0.33
CA HIS A 301 30.09 -5.14 1.20
C HIS A 301 31.51 -4.82 0.77
N VAL A 302 32.30 -4.35 1.71
CA VAL A 302 33.73 -4.09 1.48
C VAL A 302 34.46 -5.42 1.35
N THR A 303 35.31 -5.56 0.34
CA THR A 303 36.16 -6.76 0.14
C THR A 303 37.34 -6.75 1.12
N GLU A 304 38.09 -7.86 1.19
CA GLU A 304 39.25 -7.95 2.09
C GLU A 304 40.35 -6.94 1.69
N GLU A 305 40.61 -6.77 0.39
CA GLU A 305 41.49 -5.76 -0.16
C GLU A 305 40.96 -4.34 0.09
N GLY A 306 39.64 -4.16 -0.08
CA GLY A 306 38.97 -2.89 0.21
C GLY A 306 39.09 -2.47 1.66
N HIS A 307 39.05 -3.40 2.62
CA HIS A 307 39.26 -3.09 4.03
C HIS A 307 40.64 -2.51 4.28
N GLN A 308 41.70 -3.08 3.72
CA GLN A 308 43.09 -2.58 3.87
C GLN A 308 43.21 -1.16 3.28
N LYS A 309 42.61 -0.94 2.11
CA LYS A 309 42.60 0.40 1.46
C LYS A 309 41.81 1.43 2.26
N VAL A 310 40.65 1.05 2.80
CA VAL A 310 39.83 1.92 3.64
C VAL A 310 40.53 2.26 4.94
N GLU A 311 41.14 1.28 5.63
CA GLU A 311 41.91 1.52 6.87
C GLU A 311 43.08 2.49 6.60
N ALA A 312 43.82 2.30 5.51
CA ALA A 312 44.88 3.21 5.10
C ALA A 312 44.37 4.64 4.78
N LEU A 313 43.22 4.78 4.13
CA LEU A 313 42.59 6.06 3.85
C LEU A 313 42.10 6.76 5.12
N MET A 314 41.50 6.00 6.05
CA MET A 314 41.03 6.53 7.35
C MET A 314 42.19 6.93 8.24
N ALA A 315 43.29 6.18 8.28
CA ALA A 315 44.48 6.52 9.01
C ALA A 315 45.10 7.83 8.47
N ARG A 316 45.21 8.00 7.14
CA ARG A 316 45.67 9.24 6.53
C ARG A 316 44.74 10.44 6.80
N ALA A 317 43.44 10.19 6.98
CA ALA A 317 42.45 11.21 7.34
C ALA A 317 42.44 11.52 8.86
N GLY A 318 43.20 10.78 9.65
CA GLY A 318 43.26 10.93 11.12
C GLY A 318 42.01 10.41 11.84
N LEU A 319 41.21 9.57 11.17
CA LEU A 319 40.00 8.95 11.72
C LEU A 319 40.31 7.61 12.43
N LEU A 320 41.34 6.92 11.99
CA LEU A 320 41.81 5.66 12.55
C LEU A 320 43.29 5.84 12.97
N LYS A 321 43.74 5.23 14.08
CA LYS A 321 45.14 5.19 14.42
C LYS A 321 45.88 4.20 13.54
N GLU A 322 47.14 4.49 13.25
CA GLU A 322 47.95 3.60 12.41
C GLU A 322 48.16 2.25 13.12
N GLY A 323 47.72 1.19 12.49
CA GLY A 323 47.76 -0.18 12.99
C GLY A 323 46.50 -0.67 13.73
N ASP A 324 45.48 0.18 13.95
CA ASP A 324 44.17 -0.25 14.47
C ASP A 324 43.31 -0.81 13.37
N SER A 325 42.46 -1.80 13.70
CA SER A 325 41.47 -2.35 12.77
C SER A 325 40.09 -1.67 12.91
N LEU A 326 39.36 -1.58 11.80
CA LEU A 326 37.97 -1.16 11.79
C LEU A 326 37.04 -2.06 12.64
N TYR A 327 37.43 -3.31 12.85
CA TYR A 327 36.69 -4.31 13.65
C TYR A 327 36.95 -4.23 15.15
N ASP A 328 37.86 -3.38 15.58
CA ASP A 328 38.07 -3.15 17.00
C ASP A 328 36.84 -2.50 17.64
N VAL A 329 36.53 -2.92 18.88
CA VAL A 329 35.32 -2.48 19.60
C VAL A 329 35.21 -0.94 19.66
N GLY A 330 36.33 -0.23 19.73
CA GLY A 330 36.36 1.25 19.70
C GLY A 330 36.04 1.88 18.35
N ASN A 331 36.18 1.12 17.27
CA ASN A 331 36.10 1.58 15.88
C ASN A 331 34.80 1.15 15.17
N ILE A 332 33.90 0.41 15.83
CA ILE A 332 32.62 -0.08 15.27
C ILE A 332 31.80 1.07 14.70
N ARG A 333 31.85 2.25 15.29
CA ARG A 333 31.16 3.45 14.76
C ARG A 333 31.70 3.86 13.39
N LEU A 334 33.02 3.78 13.16
CA LEU A 334 33.62 4.10 11.87
C LEU A 334 33.16 3.12 10.78
N LEU A 335 33.09 1.83 11.12
CA LEU A 335 32.58 0.79 10.22
C LEU A 335 31.12 1.02 9.86
N HIS A 336 30.29 1.39 10.85
CA HIS A 336 28.89 1.73 10.62
C HIS A 336 28.73 2.91 9.65
N HIS A 337 29.45 4.01 9.87
CA HIS A 337 29.41 5.19 9.00
C HIS A 337 29.96 4.89 7.60
N LEU A 338 30.98 4.04 7.49
CA LEU A 338 31.54 3.57 6.22
C LEU A 338 30.47 2.83 5.40
N ASN A 339 29.80 1.84 6.01
CA ASN A 339 28.78 1.06 5.36
C ASN A 339 27.59 1.92 4.91
N ALA A 340 27.15 2.88 5.75
CA ALA A 340 26.10 3.83 5.40
C ALA A 340 26.51 4.72 4.22
N ALA A 341 27.72 5.25 4.24
CA ALA A 341 28.24 6.11 3.16
C ALA A 341 28.43 5.32 1.86
N LEU A 342 28.93 4.10 1.94
CA LEU A 342 29.10 3.22 0.78
C LEU A 342 27.76 2.91 0.10
N ARG A 343 26.74 2.53 0.88
CA ARG A 343 25.37 2.32 0.38
C ARG A 343 24.79 3.58 -0.24
N ALA A 344 24.95 4.74 0.38
CA ALA A 344 24.47 6.03 -0.11
C ALA A 344 25.05 6.37 -1.48
N HIS A 345 26.34 6.11 -1.71
CA HIS A 345 27.02 6.43 -2.97
C HIS A 345 26.74 5.42 -4.08
N SER A 346 26.71 4.13 -3.76
CA SER A 346 26.69 3.08 -4.76
C SER A 346 25.30 2.57 -5.11
N ILE A 347 24.31 2.68 -4.20
CA ILE A 347 22.99 2.08 -4.39
C ILE A 347 21.90 3.14 -4.56
N TYR A 348 21.90 4.17 -3.70
CA TYR A 348 20.82 5.16 -3.68
C TYR A 348 21.06 6.30 -4.66
N GLN A 349 20.12 6.50 -5.59
CA GLN A 349 20.23 7.46 -6.69
C GLN A 349 19.25 8.62 -6.49
N ARG A 350 19.76 9.83 -6.80
CA ARG A 350 18.93 11.04 -6.83
C ARG A 350 17.91 10.94 -7.98
N ASP A 351 16.72 11.48 -7.74
CA ASP A 351 15.57 11.49 -8.64
C ASP A 351 14.95 10.09 -8.93
N VAL A 352 15.49 9.04 -8.26
CA VAL A 352 14.95 7.69 -8.25
C VAL A 352 14.50 7.31 -6.83
N ASP A 353 15.45 7.20 -5.88
CA ASP A 353 15.16 6.81 -4.49
C ASP A 353 14.85 8.02 -3.60
N TYR A 354 15.29 9.22 -3.97
CA TYR A 354 15.05 10.47 -3.25
C TYR A 354 15.13 11.68 -4.17
N ILE A 355 14.55 12.79 -3.71
CA ILE A 355 14.67 14.11 -4.32
C ILE A 355 15.24 15.10 -3.34
N LEU A 356 15.80 16.21 -3.85
CA LEU A 356 16.15 17.38 -3.03
C LEU A 356 15.03 18.41 -3.13
N LYS A 357 14.42 18.73 -1.98
CA LYS A 357 13.38 19.73 -1.87
C LYS A 357 13.68 20.66 -0.68
N ASP A 358 13.69 21.95 -0.92
CA ASP A 358 13.94 22.98 0.11
C ASP A 358 15.26 22.79 0.91
N GLY A 359 16.28 22.19 0.26
CA GLY A 359 17.57 21.89 0.89
C GLY A 359 17.56 20.63 1.77
N GLU A 360 16.54 19.82 1.69
CA GLU A 360 16.39 18.56 2.41
C GLU A 360 16.30 17.38 1.46
N VAL A 361 16.75 16.20 1.92
CA VAL A 361 16.54 14.92 1.24
C VAL A 361 15.15 14.41 1.58
N VAL A 362 14.32 14.20 0.56
CA VAL A 362 12.97 13.64 0.69
C VAL A 362 12.92 12.29 -0.03
N ILE A 363 12.56 11.25 0.70
CA ILE A 363 12.47 9.88 0.18
C ILE A 363 11.36 9.79 -0.86
N VAL A 364 11.60 9.04 -1.93
CA VAL A 364 10.58 8.60 -2.89
C VAL A 364 10.27 7.13 -2.60
N ASP A 365 9.00 6.82 -2.43
CA ASP A 365 8.54 5.45 -2.24
C ASP A 365 8.72 4.64 -3.53
N GLU A 366 9.44 3.56 -3.46
CA GLU A 366 9.77 2.68 -4.60
C GLU A 366 8.52 2.09 -5.27
N PHE A 367 7.45 1.84 -4.50
CA PHE A 367 6.23 1.19 -5.01
C PHE A 367 5.19 2.19 -5.53
N THR A 368 5.10 3.35 -4.89
CA THR A 368 4.07 4.34 -5.24
C THR A 368 4.61 5.54 -6.02
N GLY A 369 5.96 5.70 -6.08
CA GLY A 369 6.61 6.89 -6.63
C GLY A 369 6.28 8.19 -5.88
N ARG A 370 5.66 8.10 -4.68
CA ARG A 370 5.26 9.26 -3.88
C ARG A 370 6.42 9.75 -3.03
N THR A 371 6.55 11.06 -2.94
CA THR A 371 7.45 11.66 -1.95
C THR A 371 6.89 11.44 -0.54
N MET A 372 7.78 11.09 0.38
CA MET A 372 7.45 10.83 1.79
C MET A 372 8.08 11.90 2.70
N PRO A 373 7.47 13.09 2.81
CA PRO A 373 8.00 14.15 3.68
C PRO A 373 8.04 13.71 5.14
N GLY A 374 9.14 14.02 5.82
CA GLY A 374 9.32 13.70 7.24
C GLY A 374 9.77 12.26 7.51
N ARG A 375 9.73 11.34 6.54
CA ARG A 375 10.35 10.02 6.67
C ARG A 375 11.86 10.10 6.42
N ARG A 376 12.60 9.27 7.14
CA ARG A 376 14.06 9.16 7.01
C ARG A 376 14.47 7.68 7.01
N TRP A 377 15.51 7.34 6.25
CA TRP A 377 16.13 6.02 6.37
C TRP A 377 16.83 5.89 7.71
N GLY A 378 16.81 4.71 8.29
CA GLY A 378 17.53 4.33 9.50
C GLY A 378 19.01 4.05 9.27
N ASP A 379 19.68 3.64 10.34
CA ASP A 379 21.06 3.15 10.33
C ASP A 379 22.07 4.10 9.69
N GLY A 380 21.91 5.42 9.91
CA GLY A 380 22.80 6.43 9.40
C GLY A 380 22.75 6.66 7.88
N LEU A 381 21.93 5.90 7.15
CA LEU A 381 21.86 6.00 5.68
C LEU A 381 21.36 7.38 5.23
N HIS A 382 20.34 7.94 5.89
CA HIS A 382 19.80 9.24 5.50
C HIS A 382 20.86 10.35 5.66
N GLN A 383 21.60 10.33 6.75
CA GLN A 383 22.71 11.24 7.01
C GLN A 383 23.85 11.07 6.01
N ALA A 384 24.12 9.83 5.60
CA ALA A 384 25.09 9.54 4.56
C ALA A 384 24.67 10.10 3.19
N VAL A 385 23.36 10.04 2.86
CA VAL A 385 22.80 10.66 1.65
C VAL A 385 22.83 12.18 1.76
N GLU A 386 22.49 12.77 2.91
CA GLU A 386 22.64 14.22 3.17
C GLU A 386 24.09 14.67 2.98
N ALA A 387 25.06 13.88 3.48
CA ALA A 387 26.49 14.14 3.27
C ALA A 387 26.90 14.03 1.81
N LYS A 388 26.40 13.04 1.09
CA LYS A 388 26.63 12.83 -0.35
C LYS A 388 26.15 14.03 -1.16
N GLU A 389 24.96 14.53 -0.88
CA GLU A 389 24.34 15.66 -1.58
C GLU A 389 24.82 17.04 -1.10
N GLY A 390 25.65 17.07 -0.04
CA GLY A 390 26.21 18.32 0.50
C GLY A 390 25.17 19.24 1.17
N VAL A 391 24.04 18.67 1.60
CA VAL A 391 23.01 19.38 2.36
C VAL A 391 23.30 19.30 3.86
N SER A 392 22.55 20.06 4.68
CA SER A 392 22.73 20.05 6.14
C SER A 392 22.46 18.66 6.72
N ILE A 393 23.47 18.05 7.34
CA ILE A 393 23.37 16.75 7.97
C ILE A 393 22.63 16.92 9.30
N ARG A 394 21.45 16.32 9.41
CA ARG A 394 20.69 16.30 10.66
C ARG A 394 21.20 15.19 11.58
N GLN A 395 20.98 15.38 12.88
CA GLN A 395 21.37 14.38 13.87
C GLN A 395 20.71 13.03 13.57
N GLU A 396 21.45 11.97 13.83
CA GLU A 396 20.93 10.60 13.80
C GLU A 396 19.87 10.45 14.87
N ASN A 397 18.77 9.79 14.51
CA ASN A 397 17.71 9.52 15.45
C ASN A 397 17.82 8.07 15.93
N GLN A 398 17.79 7.88 17.24
CA GLN A 398 17.72 6.57 17.86
C GLN A 398 16.25 6.15 17.99
N THR A 399 15.91 4.92 17.62
CA THR A 399 14.58 4.36 17.83
C THR A 399 14.31 4.29 19.34
N VAL A 400 13.26 4.98 19.77
CA VAL A 400 12.80 5.01 21.18
C VAL A 400 11.70 3.96 21.39
N ALA A 401 10.79 3.84 20.43
CA ALA A 401 9.70 2.87 20.45
C ALA A 401 9.30 2.49 19.03
N SER A 402 8.90 1.24 18.84
CA SER A 402 8.35 0.75 17.57
C SER A 402 7.25 -0.26 17.80
N ILE A 403 6.33 -0.38 16.86
CA ILE A 403 5.32 -1.43 16.81
C ILE A 403 4.94 -1.70 15.35
N THR A 404 4.74 -2.96 14.99
CA THR A 404 4.16 -3.33 13.71
C THR A 404 2.64 -3.16 13.73
N PHE A 405 2.02 -2.89 12.59
CA PHE A 405 0.55 -2.86 12.49
C PHE A 405 -0.06 -4.19 12.91
N GLN A 406 0.59 -5.30 12.55
CA GLN A 406 0.16 -6.64 12.93
C GLN A 406 0.04 -6.79 14.45
N ASN A 407 1.08 -6.39 15.19
CA ASN A 407 1.06 -6.48 16.65
C ASN A 407 0.09 -5.48 17.27
N TYR A 408 0.00 -4.25 16.74
CA TYR A 408 -0.94 -3.26 17.25
C TYR A 408 -2.40 -3.72 17.15
N PHE A 409 -2.84 -4.15 15.96
CA PHE A 409 -4.24 -4.54 15.77
C PHE A 409 -4.62 -5.84 16.50
N ARG A 410 -3.64 -6.69 16.80
CA ARG A 410 -3.85 -7.89 17.65
C ARG A 410 -4.09 -7.57 19.15
N LEU A 411 -3.87 -6.32 19.57
CA LEU A 411 -4.16 -5.89 20.94
C LEU A 411 -5.65 -5.65 21.20
N TYR A 412 -6.45 -5.49 20.17
CA TYR A 412 -7.90 -5.34 20.35
C TYR A 412 -8.53 -6.64 20.84
N ASN A 413 -9.48 -6.52 21.77
CA ASN A 413 -10.26 -7.67 22.24
C ASN A 413 -11.06 -8.29 21.10
N ASN A 414 -11.64 -7.46 20.22
CA ASN A 414 -12.36 -7.85 19.03
C ASN A 414 -11.91 -6.97 17.85
N LEU A 415 -11.40 -7.59 16.81
CA LEU A 415 -10.95 -6.95 15.56
C LEU A 415 -11.86 -7.39 14.43
N SER A 416 -12.29 -6.46 13.62
CA SER A 416 -13.04 -6.75 12.40
C SER A 416 -12.62 -5.83 11.27
N GLY A 417 -12.99 -6.16 10.04
CA GLY A 417 -12.64 -5.36 8.90
C GLY A 417 -13.64 -5.43 7.77
N MET A 418 -13.60 -4.44 6.91
CA MET A 418 -14.43 -4.40 5.71
C MET A 418 -13.62 -3.91 4.51
N THR A 419 -13.86 -4.50 3.35
CA THR A 419 -13.26 -4.11 2.06
C THR A 419 -14.07 -4.70 0.93
N GLY A 420 -13.75 -4.33 -0.30
CA GLY A 420 -14.32 -4.93 -1.51
C GLY A 420 -13.50 -6.10 -2.09
N THR A 421 -12.35 -6.44 -1.50
CA THR A 421 -11.33 -7.30 -2.13
C THR A 421 -10.47 -8.06 -1.12
N ALA A 422 -11.05 -8.81 -0.19
CA ALA A 422 -10.30 -9.56 0.82
C ALA A 422 -10.07 -11.04 0.46
N ASP A 423 -10.94 -11.65 -0.33
CA ASP A 423 -10.96 -13.10 -0.61
C ASP A 423 -9.61 -13.61 -1.16
N THR A 424 -8.92 -12.81 -1.97
CA THR A 424 -7.61 -13.19 -2.52
C THR A 424 -6.53 -13.35 -1.45
N GLU A 425 -6.65 -12.66 -0.32
CA GLU A 425 -5.71 -12.64 0.81
C GLU A 425 -6.30 -13.32 2.08
N ALA A 426 -7.39 -14.09 1.93
CA ALA A 426 -8.09 -14.71 3.06
C ALA A 426 -7.17 -15.57 3.93
N PHE A 427 -6.22 -16.29 3.33
CA PHE A 427 -5.23 -17.08 4.05
C PHE A 427 -4.34 -16.22 4.95
N GLU A 428 -3.90 -15.06 4.48
CA GLU A 428 -3.07 -14.14 5.25
C GLU A 428 -3.85 -13.54 6.42
N PHE A 429 -5.08 -13.07 6.19
CA PHE A 429 -5.93 -12.56 7.26
C PHE A 429 -6.16 -13.59 8.36
N GLN A 430 -6.41 -14.84 7.99
CA GLN A 430 -6.59 -15.92 8.95
C GLN A 430 -5.29 -16.24 9.70
N SER A 431 -4.15 -16.32 9.01
CA SER A 431 -2.90 -16.78 9.62
C SER A 431 -2.24 -15.73 10.52
N ILE A 432 -2.35 -14.43 10.16
CA ILE A 432 -1.72 -13.33 10.92
C ILE A 432 -2.66 -12.77 11.98
N TYR A 433 -3.93 -12.52 11.63
CA TYR A 433 -4.88 -11.79 12.47
C TYR A 433 -5.99 -12.66 13.05
N GLY A 434 -6.14 -13.91 12.60
CA GLY A 434 -7.23 -14.81 13.01
C GLY A 434 -8.59 -14.41 12.43
N LEU A 435 -8.63 -13.59 11.39
CA LEU A 435 -9.85 -13.07 10.79
C LEU A 435 -10.30 -13.94 9.62
N GLU A 436 -11.54 -14.41 9.63
CA GLU A 436 -12.15 -15.07 8.47
C GLU A 436 -12.73 -14.04 7.50
N VAL A 437 -12.66 -14.34 6.20
CA VAL A 437 -13.24 -13.50 5.16
C VAL A 437 -14.61 -14.05 4.78
N VAL A 438 -15.64 -13.25 4.95
CA VAL A 438 -17.02 -13.60 4.56
C VAL A 438 -17.45 -12.72 3.40
N VAL A 439 -17.62 -13.32 2.23
CA VAL A 439 -18.08 -12.62 1.02
C VAL A 439 -19.59 -12.38 1.10
N ILE A 440 -20.00 -11.12 1.15
CA ILE A 440 -21.39 -10.69 1.23
C ILE A 440 -21.94 -10.54 -0.20
N PRO A 441 -23.09 -11.15 -0.52
CA PRO A 441 -23.71 -10.96 -1.82
C PRO A 441 -24.13 -9.51 -2.03
N THR A 442 -24.07 -9.03 -3.26
CA THR A 442 -24.54 -7.69 -3.62
C THR A 442 -26.05 -7.57 -3.49
N HIS A 443 -26.57 -6.37 -3.17
CA HIS A 443 -28.02 -6.12 -3.10
C HIS A 443 -28.70 -6.35 -4.46
N LYS A 444 -28.08 -5.85 -5.54
CA LYS A 444 -28.50 -6.12 -6.91
C LYS A 444 -27.45 -6.98 -7.63
N PRO A 445 -27.84 -7.87 -8.56
CA PRO A 445 -26.87 -8.62 -9.36
C PRO A 445 -25.88 -7.70 -10.08
N MET A 446 -24.59 -8.05 -10.04
CA MET A 446 -23.57 -7.35 -10.81
C MET A 446 -23.70 -7.76 -12.29
N ILE A 447 -23.83 -6.78 -13.17
CA ILE A 447 -23.98 -6.95 -14.62
C ILE A 447 -22.79 -6.40 -15.43
N ARG A 448 -21.68 -6.01 -14.74
CA ARG A 448 -20.46 -5.53 -15.41
C ARG A 448 -19.87 -6.62 -16.30
N ASP A 449 -19.47 -6.24 -17.51
CA ASP A 449 -18.78 -7.11 -18.47
C ASP A 449 -17.26 -7.03 -18.27
N ASP A 450 -16.68 -8.05 -17.65
CA ASP A 450 -15.23 -8.19 -17.48
C ASP A 450 -14.63 -8.90 -18.71
N GLN A 451 -14.16 -8.11 -19.67
CA GLN A 451 -13.63 -8.60 -20.95
C GLN A 451 -12.26 -9.29 -20.78
N PRO A 452 -11.91 -10.22 -21.69
CA PRO A 452 -10.61 -10.88 -21.69
C PRO A 452 -9.45 -9.90 -21.85
N ASP A 453 -8.29 -10.24 -21.26
CA ASP A 453 -7.07 -9.49 -21.42
C ASP A 453 -6.58 -9.53 -22.87
N LEU A 454 -6.10 -8.39 -23.37
CA LEU A 454 -5.42 -8.27 -24.67
C LEU A 454 -3.91 -8.20 -24.46
N VAL A 455 -3.16 -9.11 -25.09
CA VAL A 455 -1.70 -9.18 -24.93
C VAL A 455 -1.03 -8.80 -26.25
N TYR A 456 -0.11 -7.85 -26.20
CA TYR A 456 0.66 -7.31 -27.30
C TYR A 456 2.13 -7.70 -27.18
N LEU A 457 2.88 -7.67 -28.30
CA LEU A 457 4.31 -7.95 -28.30
C LEU A 457 5.13 -6.79 -27.73
N THR A 458 4.69 -5.55 -27.98
CA THR A 458 5.40 -4.34 -27.56
C THR A 458 4.51 -3.44 -26.70
N GLU A 459 5.15 -2.64 -25.86
CA GLU A 459 4.46 -1.62 -25.08
C GLU A 459 3.83 -0.53 -25.97
N LYS A 460 4.47 -0.20 -27.08
CA LYS A 460 3.96 0.78 -28.05
C LYS A 460 2.62 0.35 -28.63
N ASP A 461 2.52 -0.90 -29.14
CA ASP A 461 1.27 -1.43 -29.72
C ASP A 461 0.16 -1.46 -28.69
N LYS A 462 0.49 -1.81 -27.44
CA LYS A 462 -0.42 -1.77 -26.29
C LYS A 462 -1.01 -0.37 -26.09
N PHE A 463 -0.17 0.67 -26.02
CA PHE A 463 -0.65 2.04 -25.81
C PHE A 463 -1.45 2.58 -26.99
N GLU A 464 -1.09 2.23 -28.22
CA GLU A 464 -1.88 2.59 -29.40
C GLU A 464 -3.30 2.01 -29.33
N ALA A 465 -3.43 0.73 -28.96
CA ALA A 465 -4.72 0.06 -28.78
C ALA A 465 -5.53 0.64 -27.62
N ILE A 466 -4.89 0.98 -26.49
CA ILE A 466 -5.56 1.66 -25.37
C ILE A 466 -6.16 3.00 -25.82
N VAL A 467 -5.40 3.78 -26.59
CA VAL A 467 -5.87 5.07 -27.08
C VAL A 467 -7.04 4.91 -28.05
N GLU A 468 -7.06 3.88 -28.88
CA GLU A 468 -8.18 3.59 -29.80
C GLU A 468 -9.45 3.23 -29.01
N ASP A 469 -9.36 2.40 -27.98
CA ASP A 469 -10.47 2.03 -27.11
C ASP A 469 -11.03 3.24 -26.34
N ILE A 470 -10.14 4.09 -25.79
CA ILE A 470 -10.52 5.34 -25.10
C ILE A 470 -11.28 6.27 -26.04
N VAL A 471 -10.85 6.41 -27.29
CA VAL A 471 -11.50 7.27 -28.29
C VAL A 471 -12.89 6.74 -28.61
N ASP A 472 -13.01 5.45 -28.91
CA ASP A 472 -14.28 4.80 -29.22
C ASP A 472 -15.29 4.96 -28.07
N CYS A 473 -14.87 4.72 -26.84
CA CYS A 473 -15.72 4.93 -25.67
C CYS A 473 -16.15 6.39 -25.52
N SER A 474 -15.23 7.33 -25.66
CA SER A 474 -15.51 8.76 -25.52
C SER A 474 -16.47 9.26 -26.59
N GLU A 475 -16.32 8.82 -27.84
CA GLU A 475 -17.24 9.15 -28.95
C GLU A 475 -18.66 8.62 -28.73
N ARG A 476 -18.79 7.47 -28.06
CA ARG A 476 -20.09 6.92 -27.66
C ARG A 476 -20.69 7.60 -26.43
N GLY A 477 -19.98 8.54 -25.80
CA GLY A 477 -20.37 9.20 -24.54
C GLY A 477 -20.14 8.32 -23.30
N GLN A 478 -19.42 7.21 -23.42
CA GLN A 478 -19.07 6.34 -22.30
C GLN A 478 -17.87 6.92 -21.55
N PRO A 479 -17.95 7.16 -20.22
CA PRO A 479 -16.82 7.57 -19.43
C PRO A 479 -15.79 6.45 -19.27
N VAL A 480 -14.50 6.82 -19.27
CA VAL A 480 -13.38 5.88 -19.18
C VAL A 480 -12.49 6.22 -17.99
N LEU A 481 -12.20 5.23 -17.15
CA LEU A 481 -11.18 5.30 -16.12
C LEU A 481 -10.01 4.40 -16.49
N VAL A 482 -8.85 4.98 -16.71
CA VAL A 482 -7.61 4.25 -17.03
C VAL A 482 -6.78 4.10 -15.76
N GLY A 483 -6.54 2.86 -15.35
CA GLY A 483 -5.64 2.52 -14.25
C GLY A 483 -4.23 2.27 -14.76
N THR A 484 -3.25 2.99 -14.19
CA THR A 484 -1.81 2.82 -14.48
C THR A 484 -1.07 2.38 -13.22
N THR A 485 0.00 1.61 -13.39
CA THR A 485 0.80 1.09 -12.28
C THR A 485 1.83 2.11 -11.78
N SER A 486 2.24 3.05 -12.62
CA SER A 486 3.23 4.07 -12.28
C SER A 486 2.83 5.47 -12.72
N ILE A 487 3.51 6.48 -12.17
CA ILE A 487 3.34 7.89 -12.57
C ILE A 487 3.82 8.07 -14.01
N GLU A 488 4.95 7.45 -14.38
CA GLU A 488 5.55 7.52 -15.70
C GLU A 488 4.57 6.98 -16.77
N ALA A 489 3.94 5.84 -16.52
CA ALA A 489 2.93 5.27 -17.41
C ALA A 489 1.73 6.22 -17.57
N SER A 490 1.31 6.90 -16.49
CA SER A 490 0.23 7.89 -16.53
C SER A 490 0.59 9.12 -17.35
N GLU A 491 1.82 9.61 -17.21
CA GLU A 491 2.33 10.77 -17.95
C GLU A 491 2.53 10.43 -19.44
N LEU A 492 3.07 9.24 -19.73
CA LEU A 492 3.25 8.75 -21.10
C LEU A 492 1.90 8.65 -21.83
N LEU A 493 0.90 8.04 -21.21
CA LEU A 493 -0.44 7.95 -21.80
C LEU A 493 -1.07 9.33 -21.99
N SER A 494 -0.90 10.22 -21.02
CA SER A 494 -1.36 11.61 -21.11
C SER A 494 -0.72 12.34 -22.30
N GLU A 495 0.56 12.10 -22.56
CA GLU A 495 1.26 12.66 -23.72
C GLU A 495 0.68 12.13 -25.04
N PHE A 496 0.42 10.82 -25.14
CA PHE A 496 -0.23 10.21 -26.32
C PHE A 496 -1.61 10.81 -26.60
N LEU A 497 -2.45 10.95 -25.58
CA LEU A 497 -3.78 11.57 -25.70
C LEU A 497 -3.69 13.05 -26.08
N SER A 498 -2.74 13.79 -25.50
CA SER A 498 -2.50 15.20 -25.82
C SER A 498 -2.06 15.42 -27.26
N LYS A 499 -1.18 14.56 -27.81
CA LYS A 499 -0.77 14.58 -29.21
C LYS A 499 -1.97 14.38 -30.17
N LYS A 500 -2.94 13.56 -29.76
CA LYS A 500 -4.19 13.38 -30.50
C LYS A 500 -5.26 14.43 -30.17
N LYS A 501 -4.96 15.43 -29.32
CA LYS A 501 -5.86 16.52 -28.88
C LYS A 501 -7.11 16.00 -28.16
N ILE A 502 -7.00 14.89 -27.46
CA ILE A 502 -8.08 14.28 -26.67
C ILE A 502 -8.06 14.90 -25.27
N LYS A 503 -9.20 15.48 -24.86
CA LYS A 503 -9.34 16.07 -23.52
C LYS A 503 -9.41 14.97 -22.47
N HIS A 504 -8.56 15.04 -21.46
CA HIS A 504 -8.51 14.09 -20.35
C HIS A 504 -8.02 14.76 -19.06
N GLU A 505 -8.26 14.10 -17.93
CA GLU A 505 -7.76 14.51 -16.62
C GLU A 505 -6.80 13.44 -16.10
N VAL A 506 -5.73 13.87 -15.39
CA VAL A 506 -4.76 12.96 -14.78
C VAL A 506 -4.84 13.07 -13.27
N LEU A 507 -4.99 11.93 -12.62
CA LEU A 507 -5.08 11.79 -11.18
C LEU A 507 -3.87 10.99 -10.68
N ASN A 508 -2.84 11.68 -10.22
CA ASN A 508 -1.64 11.09 -9.65
C ASN A 508 -1.20 11.84 -8.39
N ALA A 509 -0.16 11.33 -7.71
CA ALA A 509 0.34 11.89 -6.47
C ALA A 509 0.79 13.37 -6.54
N LYS A 510 1.03 13.90 -7.74
CA LYS A 510 1.42 15.32 -7.93
C LYS A 510 0.22 16.28 -7.82
N GLN A 511 -1.03 15.78 -7.83
CA GLN A 511 -2.25 16.58 -7.93
C GLN A 511 -3.27 16.35 -6.78
N HIS A 512 -2.79 16.04 -5.59
CA HIS A 512 -3.64 15.71 -4.42
C HIS A 512 -4.75 16.74 -4.13
N GLU A 513 -4.46 18.04 -4.28
CA GLU A 513 -5.43 19.11 -4.00
C GLU A 513 -6.62 19.11 -4.96
N ARG A 514 -6.46 18.54 -6.16
CA ARG A 514 -7.50 18.47 -7.20
C ARG A 514 -8.20 17.11 -7.27
N GLU A 515 -7.77 16.15 -6.47
CA GLU A 515 -8.25 14.77 -6.54
C GLU A 515 -9.78 14.68 -6.43
N ALA A 516 -10.35 15.29 -5.42
CA ALA A 516 -11.80 15.29 -5.20
C ALA A 516 -12.57 15.88 -6.39
N LEU A 517 -12.07 16.96 -6.99
CA LEU A 517 -12.70 17.62 -8.13
C LEU A 517 -12.65 16.75 -9.39
N ILE A 518 -11.53 16.06 -9.64
CA ILE A 518 -11.36 15.16 -10.79
C ILE A 518 -12.31 13.97 -10.66
N VAL A 519 -12.36 13.32 -9.48
CA VAL A 519 -13.25 12.20 -9.23
C VAL A 519 -14.73 12.57 -9.38
N GLN A 520 -15.15 13.74 -8.91
CA GLN A 520 -16.52 14.25 -9.07
C GLN A 520 -16.96 14.35 -10.53
N ASN A 521 -16.02 14.56 -11.46
CA ASN A 521 -16.31 14.70 -12.88
C ASN A 521 -16.04 13.42 -13.69
N ALA A 522 -15.36 12.41 -13.12
CA ALA A 522 -14.93 11.22 -13.84
C ALA A 522 -16.08 10.38 -14.41
N GLY A 523 -17.27 10.46 -13.83
CA GLY A 523 -18.47 9.77 -14.32
C GLY A 523 -19.30 10.55 -15.34
N ARG A 524 -18.88 11.73 -15.81
CA ARG A 524 -19.61 12.51 -16.81
C ARG A 524 -19.54 11.86 -18.20
N PRO A 525 -20.54 12.08 -19.07
CA PRO A 525 -20.53 11.53 -20.42
C PRO A 525 -19.23 11.84 -21.17
N GLY A 526 -18.56 10.80 -21.70
CA GLY A 526 -17.33 10.91 -22.46
C GLY A 526 -16.10 11.39 -21.69
N ALA A 527 -16.15 11.44 -20.36
CA ALA A 527 -15.03 11.84 -19.53
C ALA A 527 -13.92 10.79 -19.59
N ILE A 528 -12.67 11.23 -19.70
CA ILE A 528 -11.48 10.38 -19.68
C ILE A 528 -10.64 10.77 -18.47
N THR A 529 -10.42 9.82 -17.58
CA THR A 529 -9.63 10.00 -16.37
C THR A 529 -8.52 8.95 -16.32
N ILE A 530 -7.26 9.39 -16.24
CA ILE A 530 -6.11 8.52 -16.02
C ILE A 530 -5.78 8.58 -14.53
N ALA A 531 -5.77 7.45 -13.86
CA ALA A 531 -5.49 7.38 -12.42
C ALA A 531 -4.37 6.39 -12.13
N THR A 532 -3.39 6.78 -11.32
CA THR A 532 -2.47 5.83 -10.71
C THR A 532 -3.21 5.01 -9.65
N ASN A 533 -2.70 3.82 -9.38
CA ASN A 533 -3.36 2.73 -8.66
C ASN A 533 -4.10 3.12 -7.36
N MET A 534 -3.50 3.98 -6.54
CA MET A 534 -4.05 4.39 -5.24
C MET A 534 -4.87 5.68 -5.28
N ALA A 535 -4.87 6.40 -6.41
CA ALA A 535 -5.55 7.67 -6.52
C ALA A 535 -7.08 7.50 -6.56
N GLY A 536 -7.82 8.29 -5.79
CA GLY A 536 -9.28 8.23 -5.68
C GLY A 536 -9.81 7.05 -4.85
N ARG A 537 -9.00 6.35 -4.05
CA ARG A 537 -9.45 5.29 -3.15
C ARG A 537 -10.36 5.89 -2.06
N GLY A 538 -11.42 5.17 -1.69
CA GLY A 538 -12.41 5.65 -0.72
C GLY A 538 -13.38 6.69 -1.25
N THR A 539 -13.28 7.08 -2.53
CA THR A 539 -14.24 7.98 -3.20
C THR A 539 -15.01 7.25 -4.28
N ASP A 540 -16.29 7.59 -4.41
CA ASP A 540 -17.17 7.00 -5.41
C ASP A 540 -17.18 7.80 -6.72
N ILE A 541 -17.24 7.11 -7.86
CA ILE A 541 -17.44 7.72 -9.18
C ILE A 541 -18.92 7.62 -9.50
N VAL A 542 -19.63 8.73 -9.39
CA VAL A 542 -21.06 8.83 -9.66
C VAL A 542 -21.28 8.97 -11.16
N LEU A 543 -22.06 8.06 -11.75
CA LEU A 543 -22.41 8.14 -13.17
C LEU A 543 -23.25 9.39 -13.45
N GLY A 544 -22.85 10.17 -14.46
CA GLY A 544 -23.41 11.50 -14.74
C GLY A 544 -22.67 12.67 -14.04
N GLY A 545 -21.71 12.34 -13.14
CA GLY A 545 -20.99 13.29 -12.30
C GLY A 545 -21.68 13.55 -10.95
N SER A 546 -21.00 14.20 -10.00
CA SER A 546 -21.58 14.52 -8.69
C SER A 546 -22.62 15.61 -8.77
N PHE A 547 -23.85 15.33 -8.34
CA PHE A 547 -24.94 16.31 -8.23
C PHE A 547 -24.63 17.36 -7.18
N ASP A 548 -24.11 16.96 -6.00
CA ASP A 548 -23.77 17.88 -4.92
C ASP A 548 -22.70 18.89 -5.34
N ALA A 549 -21.74 18.46 -6.16
CA ALA A 549 -20.74 19.36 -6.72
C ALA A 549 -21.31 20.34 -7.74
N ASP A 550 -22.31 19.93 -8.50
CA ASP A 550 -23.02 20.83 -9.44
C ASP A 550 -23.88 21.85 -8.67
N LEU A 551 -24.54 21.44 -7.60
CA LEU A 551 -25.30 22.29 -6.72
C LEU A 551 -24.42 23.34 -6.04
N ALA A 552 -23.27 22.91 -5.49
CA ALA A 552 -22.31 23.81 -4.86
C ALA A 552 -21.72 24.83 -5.82
N ARG A 553 -21.50 24.47 -7.09
CA ARG A 553 -21.03 25.40 -8.15
C ARG A 553 -22.10 26.40 -8.58
N ALA A 554 -23.37 26.01 -8.54
CA ALA A 554 -24.48 26.87 -8.94
C ALA A 554 -24.76 27.96 -7.90
N GLY A 555 -24.38 27.78 -6.63
CA GLY A 555 -24.50 28.77 -5.56
C GLY A 555 -25.91 28.88 -4.96
N GLU A 556 -26.03 29.76 -3.96
CA GLU A 556 -27.29 30.01 -3.26
C GLU A 556 -28.36 30.62 -4.23
N GLY A 557 -29.53 29.98 -4.30
CA GLY A 557 -30.65 30.40 -5.15
C GLY A 557 -30.74 29.69 -6.50
N ALA A 558 -29.93 28.66 -6.74
CA ALA A 558 -30.04 27.82 -7.92
C ALA A 558 -31.35 27.02 -7.93
N ASP A 559 -31.91 26.81 -9.13
CA ASP A 559 -33.05 25.90 -9.30
C ASP A 559 -32.58 24.46 -9.22
N GLU A 560 -32.70 23.87 -8.01
CA GLU A 560 -32.31 22.53 -7.71
C GLU A 560 -33.03 21.48 -8.56
N ALA A 561 -34.32 21.71 -8.88
CA ALA A 561 -35.09 20.80 -9.71
C ALA A 561 -34.57 20.78 -11.15
N ALA A 562 -34.25 21.93 -11.73
CA ALA A 562 -33.66 22.00 -13.07
C ALA A 562 -32.25 21.44 -13.14
N LEU A 563 -31.46 21.57 -12.08
CA LEU A 563 -30.15 20.96 -11.97
C LEU A 563 -30.24 19.43 -11.85
N HIS A 564 -31.19 18.93 -11.07
CA HIS A 564 -31.44 17.50 -10.93
C HIS A 564 -31.91 16.88 -12.25
N GLU A 565 -32.78 17.53 -13.00
CA GLU A 565 -33.23 17.09 -14.32
C GLU A 565 -32.05 16.96 -15.30
N LYS A 566 -31.17 17.95 -15.36
CA LYS A 566 -29.97 17.92 -16.20
C LYS A 566 -28.97 16.84 -15.75
N TRP A 567 -28.85 16.63 -14.45
CA TRP A 567 -28.01 15.53 -13.93
C TRP A 567 -28.61 14.16 -14.31
N GLN A 568 -29.93 14.01 -14.19
CA GLN A 568 -30.62 12.77 -14.55
C GLN A 568 -30.49 12.45 -16.05
N GLU A 569 -30.54 13.46 -16.93
CA GLU A 569 -30.29 13.29 -18.36
C GLU A 569 -28.87 12.77 -18.62
N ARG A 570 -27.84 13.37 -17.98
CA ARG A 570 -26.47 12.90 -18.11
C ARG A 570 -26.28 11.49 -17.54
N HIS A 571 -26.90 11.20 -16.41
CA HIS A 571 -26.85 9.88 -15.78
C HIS A 571 -27.45 8.83 -16.72
N ASN A 572 -28.61 9.06 -17.27
CA ASN A 572 -29.25 8.15 -18.22
C ASN A 572 -28.40 7.99 -19.50
N GLN A 573 -27.83 9.05 -20.01
CA GLN A 573 -26.92 9.00 -21.18
C GLN A 573 -25.72 8.06 -20.91
N VAL A 574 -25.13 8.12 -19.73
CA VAL A 574 -24.00 7.25 -19.36
C VAL A 574 -24.46 5.80 -19.18
N LEU A 575 -25.62 5.54 -18.61
CA LEU A 575 -26.19 4.19 -18.50
C LEU A 575 -26.44 3.59 -19.89
N ASP A 576 -27.03 4.35 -20.82
CA ASP A 576 -27.31 3.92 -22.20
C ASP A 576 -26.01 3.66 -22.98
N ALA A 577 -24.94 4.41 -22.68
CA ALA A 577 -23.61 4.20 -23.27
C ALA A 577 -22.87 2.97 -22.70
N GLY A 578 -23.43 2.28 -21.70
CA GLY A 578 -22.83 1.08 -21.08
C GLY A 578 -22.14 1.31 -19.75
N GLY A 579 -22.36 2.45 -19.09
CA GLY A 579 -21.77 2.79 -17.78
C GLY A 579 -20.29 3.13 -17.86
N LEU A 580 -19.57 3.03 -16.74
CA LEU A 580 -18.14 3.33 -16.66
C LEU A 580 -17.30 2.18 -17.27
N HIS A 581 -16.40 2.51 -18.21
CA HIS A 581 -15.42 1.58 -18.74
C HIS A 581 -14.10 1.70 -17.99
N ILE A 582 -13.54 0.55 -17.57
CA ILE A 582 -12.25 0.46 -16.89
C ILE A 582 -11.20 -0.09 -17.85
N VAL A 583 -10.12 0.64 -18.03
CA VAL A 583 -8.95 0.22 -18.79
C VAL A 583 -7.78 0.02 -17.83
N GLY A 584 -7.24 -1.19 -17.73
CA GLY A 584 -5.98 -1.45 -17.04
C GLY A 584 -4.82 -1.47 -18.04
N THR A 585 -3.79 -0.66 -17.82
CA THR A 585 -2.63 -0.59 -18.73
C THR A 585 -1.65 -1.74 -18.56
N GLU A 586 -1.74 -2.46 -17.45
CA GLU A 586 -1.01 -3.69 -17.14
C GLU A 586 -1.65 -4.37 -15.91
N ARG A 587 -1.23 -5.60 -15.61
CA ARG A 587 -1.61 -6.29 -14.38
C ARG A 587 -0.71 -5.84 -13.24
N HIS A 588 -1.31 -5.63 -12.08
CA HIS A 588 -0.59 -5.30 -10.86
C HIS A 588 0.09 -6.52 -10.24
N GLU A 589 0.97 -6.30 -9.30
CA GLU A 589 1.65 -7.36 -8.53
C GLU A 589 0.67 -8.24 -7.73
N SER A 590 -0.49 -7.70 -7.35
CA SER A 590 -1.55 -8.42 -6.63
C SER A 590 -2.85 -8.41 -7.42
N ARG A 591 -3.51 -9.58 -7.50
CA ARG A 591 -4.86 -9.75 -8.10
C ARG A 591 -5.89 -8.88 -7.39
N ARG A 592 -5.71 -8.64 -6.10
CA ARG A 592 -6.55 -7.77 -5.29
C ARG A 592 -6.64 -6.36 -5.86
N ILE A 593 -5.51 -5.79 -6.26
CA ILE A 593 -5.43 -4.45 -6.82
C ILE A 593 -6.15 -4.39 -8.19
N ASP A 594 -6.01 -5.41 -9.02
CA ASP A 594 -6.77 -5.53 -10.28
C ASP A 594 -8.28 -5.54 -10.01
N ASN A 595 -8.72 -6.28 -8.98
CA ASN A 595 -10.11 -6.34 -8.57
C ASN A 595 -10.62 -5.01 -8.00
N GLN A 596 -9.79 -4.26 -7.28
CA GLN A 596 -10.13 -2.90 -6.81
C GLN A 596 -10.33 -1.93 -7.97
N LEU A 597 -9.49 -2.01 -9.00
CA LEU A 597 -9.63 -1.19 -10.19
C LEU A 597 -10.94 -1.53 -10.91
N ARG A 598 -11.21 -2.81 -11.18
CA ARG A 598 -12.48 -3.27 -11.77
C ARG A 598 -13.69 -2.86 -10.93
N GLY A 599 -13.58 -2.92 -9.61
CA GLY A 599 -14.64 -2.61 -8.66
C GLY A 599 -15.10 -1.14 -8.64
N ARG A 600 -14.44 -0.27 -9.40
CA ARG A 600 -14.89 1.12 -9.59
C ARG A 600 -16.05 1.23 -10.57
N SER A 601 -16.31 0.20 -11.36
CA SER A 601 -17.41 0.10 -12.33
C SER A 601 -18.39 -1.01 -11.97
N GLY A 602 -19.62 -0.92 -12.48
CA GLY A 602 -20.65 -1.94 -12.29
C GLY A 602 -21.18 -2.00 -10.86
N ARG A 603 -21.39 -0.85 -10.21
CA ARG A 603 -21.85 -0.72 -8.82
C ARG A 603 -23.38 -0.73 -8.75
N GLN A 604 -23.92 -1.33 -7.69
CA GLN A 604 -25.38 -1.37 -7.40
C GLN A 604 -26.26 -1.80 -8.59
N GLY A 605 -25.75 -2.71 -9.44
CA GLY A 605 -26.47 -3.22 -10.60
C GLY A 605 -26.42 -2.30 -11.83
N ASP A 606 -25.59 -1.25 -11.81
CA ASP A 606 -25.34 -0.44 -12.99
C ASP A 606 -24.52 -1.20 -14.04
N PRO A 607 -24.71 -0.90 -15.33
CA PRO A 607 -23.83 -1.43 -16.38
C PRO A 607 -22.42 -0.91 -16.22
N GLY A 608 -21.47 -1.60 -16.81
CA GLY A 608 -20.08 -1.24 -16.85
C GLY A 608 -19.26 -2.28 -17.57
N SER A 609 -18.01 -1.97 -17.87
CA SER A 609 -17.10 -2.90 -18.50
C SER A 609 -15.67 -2.72 -18.01
N SER A 610 -14.85 -3.77 -18.15
CA SER A 610 -13.42 -3.67 -17.83
C SER A 610 -12.59 -4.47 -18.83
N ARG A 611 -11.40 -3.96 -19.17
CA ARG A 611 -10.42 -4.66 -19.99
C ARG A 611 -9.00 -4.31 -19.56
N PHE A 612 -8.11 -5.32 -19.54
CA PHE A 612 -6.69 -5.14 -19.33
C PHE A 612 -5.92 -5.29 -20.63
N TYR A 613 -4.99 -4.37 -20.86
CA TYR A 613 -4.07 -4.33 -21.98
C TYR A 613 -2.67 -4.63 -21.48
N LEU A 614 -2.04 -5.66 -22.02
CA LEU A 614 -0.78 -6.19 -21.52
C LEU A 614 0.25 -6.22 -22.64
N SER A 615 1.51 -6.11 -22.32
CA SER A 615 2.61 -6.35 -23.25
C SER A 615 3.60 -7.38 -22.70
N MET A 616 4.36 -7.98 -23.58
CA MET A 616 5.46 -8.87 -23.17
C MET A 616 6.59 -8.10 -22.48
N GLU A 617 6.57 -6.76 -22.57
CA GLU A 617 7.56 -5.87 -21.99
C GLU A 617 7.17 -5.35 -20.59
N ASP A 618 5.94 -5.67 -20.12
CA ASP A 618 5.45 -5.26 -18.79
C ASP A 618 6.30 -5.86 -17.66
N THR A 619 6.43 -5.11 -16.57
CA THR A 619 7.29 -5.46 -15.44
C THR A 619 7.01 -6.86 -14.88
N LEU A 620 5.72 -7.23 -14.71
CA LEU A 620 5.34 -8.54 -14.19
C LEU A 620 5.80 -9.68 -15.12
N MET A 621 5.79 -9.44 -16.44
CA MET A 621 6.26 -10.42 -17.43
C MET A 621 7.79 -10.58 -17.41
N ARG A 622 8.54 -9.49 -17.13
CA ARG A 622 10.00 -9.52 -17.00
C ARG A 622 10.47 -10.27 -15.75
N ILE A 623 9.78 -10.09 -14.62
CA ILE A 623 10.20 -10.67 -13.34
C ILE A 623 9.97 -12.20 -13.29
N PHE A 624 8.89 -12.70 -13.89
CA PHE A 624 8.44 -14.09 -13.72
C PHE A 624 8.38 -14.91 -15.00
N GLY A 625 8.78 -14.35 -16.12
CA GLY A 625 8.84 -15.00 -17.43
C GLY A 625 10.21 -14.89 -18.07
N ASP A 626 10.36 -15.55 -19.19
CA ASP A 626 11.42 -15.28 -20.18
C ASP A 626 10.72 -14.53 -21.33
N PRO A 627 10.69 -13.19 -21.30
CA PRO A 627 9.95 -12.39 -22.27
C PRO A 627 10.45 -12.63 -23.69
N GLU A 628 11.77 -12.70 -23.87
CA GLU A 628 12.40 -12.90 -25.18
C GLU A 628 12.05 -14.26 -25.77
N ARG A 629 12.11 -15.31 -24.96
CA ARG A 629 11.75 -16.66 -25.39
C ARG A 629 10.26 -16.74 -25.77
N THR A 630 9.40 -16.13 -24.97
CA THR A 630 7.95 -16.11 -25.22
C THR A 630 7.61 -15.25 -26.44
N LYS A 631 8.23 -14.09 -26.59
CA LYS A 631 8.10 -13.19 -27.76
C LYS A 631 8.54 -13.91 -29.03
N ASN A 632 9.69 -14.59 -29.01
CA ASN A 632 10.17 -15.39 -30.13
C ASN A 632 9.25 -16.55 -30.47
N LEU A 633 8.63 -17.19 -29.48
CA LEU A 633 7.70 -18.30 -29.68
C LEU A 633 6.39 -17.83 -30.31
N LEU A 634 5.87 -16.70 -29.86
CA LEU A 634 4.66 -16.05 -30.39
C LEU A 634 4.89 -15.54 -31.83
N SER A 635 6.03 -14.90 -32.09
CA SER A 635 6.40 -14.45 -33.44
C SER A 635 6.53 -15.64 -34.43
N ARG A 636 7.12 -16.77 -33.97
CA ARG A 636 7.19 -18.02 -34.76
C ARG A 636 5.81 -18.67 -34.98
N ALA A 637 4.88 -18.45 -34.05
CA ALA A 637 3.48 -18.88 -34.21
C ALA A 637 2.67 -18.00 -35.18
N GLY A 638 3.29 -16.95 -35.75
CA GLY A 638 2.69 -16.12 -36.81
C GLY A 638 2.09 -14.81 -36.30
N MET A 639 2.32 -14.43 -35.04
CA MET A 639 1.88 -13.13 -34.51
C MET A 639 2.69 -11.99 -35.12
N ARG A 640 2.00 -10.95 -35.60
CA ARG A 640 2.60 -9.74 -36.16
C ARG A 640 2.55 -8.61 -35.14
N GLU A 641 3.44 -7.63 -35.32
CA GLU A 641 3.37 -6.36 -34.59
C GLU A 641 2.01 -5.69 -34.81
N GLY A 642 1.44 -5.13 -33.76
CA GLY A 642 0.10 -4.54 -33.75
C GLY A 642 -1.07 -5.52 -33.58
N GLU A 643 -0.84 -6.85 -33.62
CA GLU A 643 -1.89 -7.84 -33.37
C GLU A 643 -2.01 -8.18 -31.87
N ALA A 644 -3.26 -8.20 -31.36
CA ALA A 644 -3.55 -8.63 -30.01
C ALA A 644 -3.81 -10.13 -29.94
N ILE A 645 -3.38 -10.77 -28.86
CA ILE A 645 -3.76 -12.14 -28.53
C ILE A 645 -4.72 -12.13 -27.36
N GLU A 646 -5.88 -12.75 -27.52
CA GLU A 646 -6.72 -13.22 -26.42
C GLU A 646 -6.35 -14.68 -26.11
N SER A 647 -5.62 -14.91 -25.02
CA SER A 647 -5.20 -16.26 -24.64
C SER A 647 -5.44 -16.53 -23.17
N ARG A 648 -6.39 -17.45 -22.91
CA ARG A 648 -6.62 -17.95 -21.54
C ARG A 648 -5.40 -18.60 -20.91
N LEU A 649 -4.46 -19.09 -21.74
CA LEU A 649 -3.22 -19.68 -21.25
C LEU A 649 -2.28 -18.59 -20.69
N LEU A 650 -2.13 -17.48 -21.41
CA LEU A 650 -1.33 -16.33 -20.97
C LEU A 650 -1.92 -15.70 -19.71
N THR A 651 -3.23 -15.46 -19.66
CA THR A 651 -3.91 -14.96 -18.46
C THR A 651 -3.62 -15.84 -17.24
N ARG A 652 -3.69 -17.19 -17.39
CA ARG A 652 -3.35 -18.11 -16.29
C ARG A 652 -1.88 -18.07 -15.89
N GLN A 653 -0.96 -17.82 -16.81
CA GLN A 653 0.46 -17.67 -16.48
C GLN A 653 0.70 -16.38 -15.68
N ILE A 654 0.07 -15.29 -16.07
CA ILE A 654 0.12 -14.01 -15.35
C ILE A 654 -0.45 -14.16 -13.94
N GLU A 655 -1.62 -14.80 -13.78
CA GLU A 655 -2.19 -15.08 -12.45
C GLU A 655 -1.25 -15.93 -11.58
N ARG A 656 -0.51 -16.89 -12.16
CA ARG A 656 0.49 -17.67 -11.43
C ARG A 656 1.68 -16.80 -11.00
N ALA A 657 2.10 -15.87 -11.86
CA ALA A 657 3.15 -14.91 -11.52
C ALA A 657 2.69 -14.01 -10.35
N GLN A 658 1.48 -13.44 -10.43
CA GLN A 658 0.91 -12.65 -9.33
C GLN A 658 0.88 -13.43 -8.00
N ARG A 659 0.41 -14.70 -8.01
CA ARG A 659 0.42 -15.55 -6.80
C ARG A 659 1.80 -15.76 -6.21
N LYS A 660 2.86 -15.83 -7.02
CA LYS A 660 4.24 -15.93 -6.50
C LYS A 660 4.69 -14.64 -5.83
N VAL A 661 4.35 -13.48 -6.40
CA VAL A 661 4.62 -12.17 -5.78
C VAL A 661 3.85 -12.02 -4.48
N GLU A 662 2.56 -12.35 -4.49
CA GLU A 662 1.71 -12.32 -3.30
C GLU A 662 2.31 -13.19 -2.17
N ALA A 663 2.74 -14.42 -2.48
CA ALA A 663 3.39 -15.31 -1.52
C ALA A 663 4.72 -14.75 -0.98
N HIS A 664 5.56 -14.19 -1.85
CA HIS A 664 6.81 -13.56 -1.42
C HIS A 664 6.57 -12.36 -0.48
N ASN A 665 5.61 -11.50 -0.84
CA ASN A 665 5.23 -10.36 0.00
C ASN A 665 4.63 -10.80 1.35
N PHE A 666 3.86 -11.90 1.36
CA PHE A 666 3.37 -12.52 2.59
C PHE A 666 4.52 -12.97 3.51
N ASP A 667 5.53 -13.67 2.95
CA ASP A 667 6.69 -14.12 3.72
C ASP A 667 7.44 -12.93 4.34
N ILE A 668 7.60 -11.82 3.63
CA ILE A 668 8.22 -10.60 4.16
C ILE A 668 7.42 -10.08 5.38
N ARG A 669 6.10 -9.95 5.25
CA ARG A 669 5.24 -9.46 6.35
C ARG A 669 5.23 -10.41 7.55
N LYS A 670 5.26 -11.71 7.29
CA LYS A 670 5.34 -12.73 8.34
C LYS A 670 6.67 -12.66 9.09
N ASN A 671 7.78 -12.53 8.39
CA ASN A 671 9.11 -12.38 9.00
C ASN A 671 9.18 -11.11 9.86
N LEU A 672 8.58 -10.00 9.42
CA LEU A 672 8.52 -8.77 10.19
C LEU A 672 7.77 -8.98 11.53
N LEU A 673 6.64 -9.68 11.49
CA LEU A 673 5.87 -10.01 12.68
C LEU A 673 6.69 -10.91 13.66
N GLU A 674 7.36 -11.94 13.14
CA GLU A 674 8.16 -12.86 13.94
C GLU A 674 9.35 -12.15 14.59
N TYR A 675 10.03 -11.25 13.86
CA TYR A 675 11.16 -10.47 14.38
C TYR A 675 10.72 -9.53 15.52
N ASP A 676 9.60 -8.83 15.36
CA ASP A 676 9.06 -7.91 16.37
C ASP A 676 8.60 -8.69 17.64
N ALA A 677 8.00 -9.86 17.46
CA ALA A 677 7.61 -10.74 18.57
C ALA A 677 8.79 -11.24 19.39
N VAL A 678 9.93 -11.55 18.74
CA VAL A 678 11.18 -11.96 19.43
C VAL A 678 11.77 -10.80 20.23
N SER A 679 11.78 -9.59 19.68
CA SER A 679 12.24 -8.38 20.39
C SER A 679 11.42 -8.13 21.66
N TYR A 680 10.10 -8.27 21.59
CA TYR A 680 9.22 -8.10 22.74
C TYR A 680 9.47 -9.13 23.86
N THR A 681 9.68 -10.38 23.54
CA THR A 681 9.97 -11.45 24.51
C THR A 681 11.32 -11.27 25.21
N HIS A 682 12.31 -10.74 24.53
CA HIS A 682 13.63 -10.45 25.11
C HIS A 682 13.66 -9.22 26.04
N LEU A 683 12.82 -8.22 25.77
CA LEU A 683 12.72 -7.01 26.62
C LEU A 683 11.91 -7.25 27.89
N THR A 684 11.04 -8.27 27.97
CA THR A 684 10.23 -8.58 29.15
C THR A 684 10.90 -9.52 30.14
N LEU A 685 12.01 -10.16 29.81
CA LEU A 685 12.68 -11.15 30.65
C LEU A 685 13.64 -10.61 31.76
N PRO A 686 14.16 -9.37 31.76
CA PRO A 686 15.09 -8.93 32.81
C PRO A 686 14.45 -8.34 34.07
N THR A 687 13.13 -8.15 34.13
CA THR A 687 12.50 -7.39 35.23
C THR A 687 11.75 -8.24 36.26
N ILE A 688 11.91 -9.56 36.25
CA ILE A 688 11.37 -10.42 37.31
C ILE A 688 12.53 -11.17 37.99
N THR A 689 13.37 -10.44 38.68
CA THR A 689 14.16 -10.93 39.81
C THR A 689 14.44 -9.76 40.75
N GLU A 690 13.65 -9.71 41.80
CA GLU A 690 13.66 -9.05 43.12
C GLU A 690 12.59 -8.04 43.37
#